data_c3dbfb62c51dfb8d5cda37cfc50ca32f
#
_entry.id   c3dbfb62c51dfb8d5cda37cfc50ca32f
#
_cell.length_a   1.000
_cell.length_b   1.000
_cell.length_c   1.000
_cell.angle_alpha   90.00
_cell.angle_beta   90.00
_cell.angle_gamma   90.00
#
_symmetry.space_group_name_H-M   'P 1'
#
loop_
_entity.id
_entity.type
_entity.pdbx_description
1 polymer ?
#
loop_
_entity_poly.entity_id
_entity_poly.type
_entity_poly.pdbx_seq_one_letter_code
_entity_poly.pdbx_strand_id
1 'polypeptide(L)'
;MQKVILYIQPQLRNTTTTQDFVRVDLMEEELIELTQVIQDARDIEKIFTDYSRTFNLPASKTNNKIFKHWYNPDIDGFDNQIFCSARIELNHLHFRIGKIKLEEAVLKNGQPSMYKVTFFGDTLTLTELIGEDKIDSLEWLNNFNHSGSNANVKDGLENGLNFTINSVAYNDAVIYPLIAHSQSYIFDATNNLDNGLNISTHTSHHQQRGVLPEDLKPAILVKHIIKAIEQQYNITFKTSEFLDSAVMNNLYMWMHRDKGKLIAPNFKLVNDIAFTCTSASVVCQQFDGTRPDVKFHSTTGIYQFYLFAEDFESKFIYDVTITPESGSASTEYTAQIIDLQSNQVVSTIQSVTGAQNISISYGRGTNNALVVGQVYRLAVKIITNTSFNFDLSIDTTYSATAVGGGFDTYTATHTSNPSFITTTADIELLNQVPDIKVLDFLRALFSMHNLTAFLNFNGEVVVKTLDSFYSGGDTFDITPFVKTDEHTVGATVPFSEIDFEYVEPKSILAQQFFNTNNQKYGELNYLADTTKSKKYEIKIPFEHMLFERLQDKTSSALTTVQVGSFLDDNLEPSIGQPLLFYGIYQQNQDNINFLESTRPETYGGLCPTGTNSTLNDYWIPSACNELGTSSTPPTYNLNFGSEINTYTLTDYGGNNNSLFQTYYENYITRVFNKRTRIFKFSAILPLKVLLNLTLDLSLIHISEPTRPY
;
A
#
# COMPACT_ATOMS: atom_id res chain seq x y z
N MET A 1 -51.60 -14.90 -5.00
CA MET A 1 -50.38 -15.27 -4.24
C MET A 1 -49.22 -15.23 -5.23
N GLN A 2 -48.13 -14.57 -4.88
CA GLN A 2 -46.93 -14.59 -5.71
C GLN A 2 -46.26 -15.95 -5.52
N LYS A 3 -45.90 -16.62 -6.64
CA LYS A 3 -45.26 -17.92 -6.58
C LYS A 3 -43.74 -17.74 -6.48
N VAL A 4 -43.18 -18.09 -5.33
CA VAL A 4 -41.74 -18.13 -5.12
C VAL A 4 -41.18 -19.45 -5.64
N ILE A 5 -40.10 -19.41 -6.41
CA ILE A 5 -39.41 -20.57 -6.91
C ILE A 5 -37.93 -20.42 -6.56
N LEU A 6 -37.35 -21.46 -5.94
CA LEU A 6 -35.95 -21.52 -5.59
C LEU A 6 -35.25 -22.57 -6.45
N TYR A 7 -34.10 -22.21 -7.00
CA TYR A 7 -33.20 -23.13 -7.69
C TYR A 7 -31.85 -23.16 -6.97
N ILE A 8 -31.27 -24.33 -6.88
CA ILE A 8 -29.94 -24.57 -6.31
C ILE A 8 -29.09 -25.29 -7.32
N GLN A 9 -27.84 -24.90 -7.46
CA GLN A 9 -26.80 -25.59 -8.20
C GLN A 9 -25.93 -26.36 -7.19
N PRO A 10 -26.16 -27.68 -7.00
CA PRO A 10 -25.48 -28.43 -5.97
C PRO A 10 -23.99 -28.54 -6.26
N GLN A 11 -23.16 -28.30 -5.24
CA GLN A 11 -21.75 -28.64 -5.30
C GLN A 11 -21.53 -29.97 -4.60
N LEU A 12 -20.87 -30.88 -5.27
CA LEU A 12 -20.59 -32.21 -4.77
C LEU A 12 -19.11 -32.32 -4.40
N ARG A 13 -18.82 -33.00 -3.29
CA ARG A 13 -17.44 -33.32 -2.92
C ARG A 13 -16.75 -34.07 -4.05
N ASN A 14 -15.49 -33.72 -4.31
CA ASN A 14 -14.62 -34.40 -5.27
C ASN A 14 -15.07 -34.38 -6.75
N THR A 15 -15.93 -33.43 -7.17
CA THR A 15 -16.28 -33.25 -8.57
C THR A 15 -15.93 -31.85 -9.03
N THR A 16 -15.22 -31.76 -10.17
CA THR A 16 -14.95 -30.50 -10.89
C THR A 16 -16.05 -30.15 -11.88
N THR A 17 -17.07 -31.01 -12.00
CA THR A 17 -18.15 -30.84 -12.96
C THR A 17 -19.23 -29.95 -12.36
N THR A 18 -19.46 -28.80 -12.99
CA THR A 18 -20.55 -27.89 -12.65
C THR A 18 -21.89 -28.57 -12.90
N GLN A 19 -22.74 -28.65 -11.88
CA GLN A 19 -24.09 -29.22 -12.00
C GLN A 19 -25.05 -28.15 -12.53
N ASP A 20 -26.18 -28.60 -13.13
CA ASP A 20 -27.23 -27.68 -13.55
C ASP A 20 -28.05 -27.18 -12.33
N PHE A 21 -28.70 -26.04 -12.51
CA PHE A 21 -29.66 -25.53 -11.52
C PHE A 21 -30.86 -26.45 -11.41
N VAL A 22 -31.12 -26.96 -10.20
CA VAL A 22 -32.25 -27.83 -9.90
C VAL A 22 -33.26 -27.07 -9.07
N ARG A 23 -34.52 -27.16 -9.45
CA ARG A 23 -35.61 -26.56 -8.69
C ARG A 23 -35.81 -27.29 -7.39
N VAL A 24 -35.95 -26.52 -6.30
CA VAL A 24 -36.18 -27.02 -4.93
C VAL A 24 -37.67 -27.06 -4.61
N ASP A 25 -38.10 -28.08 -3.92
CA ASP A 25 -39.44 -28.13 -3.37
C ASP A 25 -39.50 -27.29 -2.09
N LEU A 26 -40.44 -26.33 -2.04
CA LEU A 26 -40.72 -25.47 -0.89
C LEU A 26 -41.92 -25.99 -0.11
N MET A 27 -42.02 -25.66 1.17
CA MET A 27 -43.23 -25.90 1.95
C MET A 27 -44.32 -24.90 1.54
N GLU A 28 -45.57 -25.30 1.55
CA GLU A 28 -46.67 -24.43 1.12
C GLU A 28 -46.87 -23.17 1.98
N GLU A 29 -46.50 -23.25 3.25
CA GLU A 29 -46.64 -22.17 4.24
C GLU A 29 -45.29 -21.51 4.61
N GLU A 30 -44.18 -21.90 4.00
CA GLU A 30 -42.87 -21.34 4.33
C GLU A 30 -42.69 -19.97 3.68
N LEU A 31 -42.36 -18.98 4.50
CA LEU A 31 -42.05 -17.65 4.09
C LEU A 31 -40.52 -17.50 3.99
N ILE A 32 -40.04 -17.15 2.82
CA ILE A 32 -38.63 -16.73 2.67
C ILE A 32 -38.55 -15.23 3.02
N GLU A 33 -38.08 -14.94 4.22
CA GLU A 33 -37.79 -13.55 4.62
C GLU A 33 -36.43 -13.14 4.04
N LEU A 34 -36.43 -12.18 3.14
CA LEU A 34 -35.21 -11.52 2.67
C LEU A 34 -35.07 -10.20 3.40
N THR A 35 -33.91 -9.99 4.01
CA THR A 35 -33.55 -8.73 4.62
C THR A 35 -32.55 -8.03 3.70
N GLN A 36 -32.94 -6.89 3.22
CA GLN A 36 -32.07 -5.99 2.48
C GLN A 36 -31.73 -4.83 3.40
N VAL A 37 -30.47 -4.70 3.76
CA VAL A 37 -30.01 -3.67 4.69
C VAL A 37 -29.06 -2.74 3.95
N ILE A 38 -29.43 -1.49 3.89
CA ILE A 38 -28.47 -0.41 3.66
C ILE A 38 -27.86 -0.15 5.04
N GLN A 39 -26.80 -0.87 5.37
CA GLN A 39 -26.13 -0.70 6.64
C GLN A 39 -25.26 0.56 6.64
N ASP A 40 -24.91 0.98 7.85
CA ASP A 40 -24.04 2.12 8.13
C ASP A 40 -22.90 2.18 7.10
N ALA A 41 -22.79 3.27 6.38
CA ALA A 41 -21.80 3.51 5.33
C ALA A 41 -20.34 3.32 5.78
N ARG A 42 -20.12 3.02 7.04
CA ARG A 42 -18.84 2.83 7.71
C ARG A 42 -18.34 1.39 7.69
N ASP A 43 -19.20 0.45 7.35
CA ASP A 43 -18.85 -0.98 7.34
C ASP A 43 -18.78 -1.48 5.90
N ILE A 44 -17.68 -1.14 5.21
CA ILE A 44 -17.42 -1.61 3.84
C ILE A 44 -17.12 -3.12 3.77
N GLU A 45 -16.91 -3.77 4.91
CA GLU A 45 -16.69 -5.22 4.94
C GLU A 45 -17.91 -5.96 4.42
N LYS A 46 -19.07 -5.36 4.62
CA LYS A 46 -20.34 -5.88 4.15
C LYS A 46 -20.83 -5.04 2.99
N ILE A 47 -20.31 -5.27 1.81
CA ILE A 47 -21.02 -4.85 0.60
C ILE A 47 -22.40 -5.46 0.68
N PHE A 48 -23.40 -4.61 0.68
CA PHE A 48 -24.80 -4.91 0.96
C PHE A 48 -25.29 -6.18 0.30
N THR A 49 -25.80 -7.10 1.09
CA THR A 49 -26.32 -8.36 0.63
C THR A 49 -27.74 -8.55 1.11
N ASP A 50 -28.54 -9.06 0.20
CA ASP A 50 -29.77 -9.69 0.59
C ASP A 50 -29.44 -10.99 1.32
N TYR A 51 -29.87 -11.17 2.53
CA TYR A 51 -29.81 -12.44 3.21
C TYR A 51 -31.17 -12.87 3.69
N SER A 52 -31.41 -14.18 3.73
CA SER A 52 -32.61 -14.72 4.36
C SER A 52 -32.34 -15.10 5.81
N ARG A 53 -33.36 -15.09 6.63
CA ARG A 53 -33.35 -15.96 7.81
C ARG A 53 -33.33 -17.42 7.36
N THR A 54 -32.83 -18.30 8.22
CA THR A 54 -32.89 -19.73 7.99
C THR A 54 -34.35 -20.14 7.77
N PHE A 55 -34.63 -20.79 6.65
CA PHE A 55 -35.95 -21.30 6.31
C PHE A 55 -35.90 -22.81 6.07
N ASN A 56 -37.06 -23.45 6.06
CA ASN A 56 -37.15 -24.90 6.02
C ASN A 56 -37.53 -25.39 4.62
N LEU A 57 -36.84 -26.42 4.15
CA LEU A 57 -37.18 -27.17 2.96
C LEU A 57 -37.67 -28.54 3.33
N PRO A 58 -38.75 -29.08 2.78
CA PRO A 58 -39.23 -30.42 3.09
C PRO A 58 -38.20 -31.46 2.63
N ALA A 59 -38.03 -32.54 3.38
CA ALA A 59 -37.21 -33.67 2.95
C ALA A 59 -37.94 -34.52 1.87
N SER A 60 -38.31 -33.83 0.78
CA SER A 60 -38.95 -34.45 -0.38
C SER A 60 -37.94 -35.30 -1.16
N LYS A 61 -38.47 -36.14 -2.09
CA LYS A 61 -37.61 -36.93 -2.98
C LYS A 61 -36.64 -36.05 -3.82
N THR A 62 -37.10 -34.86 -4.20
CA THR A 62 -36.29 -33.89 -4.95
C THR A 62 -35.19 -33.33 -4.06
N ASN A 63 -35.54 -32.83 -2.90
CA ASN A 63 -34.57 -32.20 -1.99
C ASN A 63 -33.57 -33.21 -1.42
N ASN A 64 -34.02 -34.45 -1.12
CA ASN A 64 -33.09 -35.52 -0.75
C ASN A 64 -32.08 -35.85 -1.84
N LYS A 65 -32.44 -35.74 -3.13
CA LYS A 65 -31.49 -35.90 -4.24
C LYS A 65 -30.50 -34.74 -4.31
N ILE A 66 -30.97 -33.52 -4.08
CA ILE A 66 -30.12 -32.31 -4.10
C ILE A 66 -29.07 -32.40 -2.97
N PHE A 67 -29.52 -32.61 -1.75
CA PHE A 67 -28.64 -32.67 -0.58
C PHE A 67 -28.04 -34.08 -0.34
N LYS A 68 -28.20 -35.04 -1.28
CA LYS A 68 -27.59 -36.37 -1.23
C LYS A 68 -27.77 -37.09 0.12
N HIS A 69 -28.92 -36.94 0.76
CA HIS A 69 -29.18 -37.52 2.09
C HIS A 69 -28.10 -37.15 3.13
N TRP A 70 -27.62 -35.93 3.14
CA TRP A 70 -26.51 -35.42 3.96
C TRP A 70 -26.62 -35.76 5.46
N TYR A 71 -27.83 -35.99 5.96
CA TYR A 71 -28.08 -36.45 7.33
C TYR A 71 -27.55 -37.85 7.64
N ASN A 72 -27.20 -38.62 6.65
CA ASN A 72 -26.63 -39.95 6.78
C ASN A 72 -25.10 -39.89 6.63
N PRO A 73 -24.33 -40.13 7.72
CA PRO A 73 -22.87 -40.04 7.67
C PRO A 73 -22.21 -41.08 6.76
N ASP A 74 -22.93 -42.18 6.41
CA ASP A 74 -22.42 -43.23 5.52
C ASP A 74 -22.50 -42.84 4.02
N ILE A 75 -23.18 -41.73 3.70
CA ILE A 75 -23.34 -41.24 2.32
C ILE A 75 -22.48 -40.00 2.13
N ASP A 76 -21.44 -40.15 1.33
CA ASP A 76 -20.62 -39.01 0.91
C ASP A 76 -21.17 -38.43 -0.41
N GLY A 77 -21.20 -37.11 -0.53
CA GLY A 77 -21.63 -36.48 -1.79
C GLY A 77 -22.07 -35.03 -1.71
N PHE A 78 -22.62 -34.53 -0.62
CA PHE A 78 -22.94 -33.11 -0.47
C PHE A 78 -22.02 -32.48 0.58
N ASP A 79 -21.44 -31.32 0.21
CA ASP A 79 -20.59 -30.56 1.11
C ASP A 79 -21.35 -29.37 1.69
N ASN A 80 -21.68 -29.43 2.99
CA ASN A 80 -22.34 -28.34 3.69
C ASN A 80 -21.41 -27.21 4.13
N GLN A 81 -20.10 -27.37 3.97
CA GLN A 81 -19.11 -26.31 4.26
C GLN A 81 -18.99 -25.35 3.08
N ILE A 82 -19.43 -25.75 1.89
CA ILE A 82 -19.35 -24.95 0.68
C ILE A 82 -20.72 -24.34 0.34
N PHE A 83 -20.72 -23.08 -0.03
CA PHE A 83 -21.91 -22.40 -0.53
C PHE A 83 -22.27 -22.90 -1.93
N CYS A 84 -23.53 -23.28 -2.13
CA CYS A 84 -24.07 -23.64 -3.44
C CYS A 84 -24.70 -22.42 -4.10
N SER A 85 -24.44 -22.21 -5.39
CA SER A 85 -25.13 -21.16 -6.14
C SER A 85 -26.63 -21.36 -6.13
N ALA A 86 -27.38 -20.30 -5.94
CA ALA A 86 -28.84 -20.34 -5.85
C ALA A 86 -29.47 -19.13 -6.54
N ARG A 87 -30.69 -19.29 -6.98
CA ARG A 87 -31.49 -18.16 -7.52
C ARG A 87 -32.92 -18.26 -7.06
N ILE A 88 -33.50 -17.12 -6.75
CA ILE A 88 -34.90 -16.96 -6.40
C ILE A 88 -35.62 -16.28 -7.56
N GLU A 89 -36.73 -16.87 -7.98
CA GLU A 89 -37.64 -16.33 -8.99
C GLU A 89 -39.01 -16.05 -8.37
N LEU A 90 -39.62 -14.94 -8.79
CA LEU A 90 -40.99 -14.59 -8.46
C LEU A 90 -41.85 -14.69 -9.73
N ASN A 91 -42.83 -15.59 -9.73
CA ASN A 91 -43.67 -15.85 -10.93
C ASN A 91 -42.87 -16.13 -12.19
N HIS A 92 -41.77 -16.89 -12.11
CA HIS A 92 -40.81 -17.20 -13.17
C HIS A 92 -40.00 -16.00 -13.69
N LEU A 93 -39.99 -14.88 -12.99
CA LEU A 93 -39.13 -13.74 -13.27
C LEU A 93 -37.95 -13.76 -12.30
N HIS A 94 -36.77 -13.50 -12.80
CA HIS A 94 -35.59 -13.38 -11.98
C HIS A 94 -35.79 -12.31 -10.90
N PHE A 95 -35.54 -12.70 -9.63
CA PHE A 95 -35.65 -11.78 -8.50
C PHE A 95 -34.29 -11.57 -7.81
N ARG A 96 -33.61 -12.66 -7.42
CA ARG A 96 -32.30 -12.58 -6.78
C ARG A 96 -31.44 -13.79 -7.17
N ILE A 97 -30.16 -13.52 -7.34
CA ILE A 97 -29.11 -14.53 -7.49
C ILE A 97 -28.28 -14.48 -6.23
N GLY A 98 -27.74 -15.62 -5.83
CA GLY A 98 -26.94 -15.70 -4.63
C GLY A 98 -26.44 -17.11 -4.35
N LYS A 99 -26.14 -17.35 -3.10
CA LYS A 99 -25.63 -18.63 -2.60
C LYS A 99 -26.52 -19.14 -1.48
N ILE A 100 -26.57 -20.45 -1.33
CA ILE A 100 -27.31 -21.09 -0.25
C ILE A 100 -26.38 -22.02 0.53
N LYS A 101 -26.57 -22.04 1.85
CA LYS A 101 -25.84 -22.93 2.75
C LYS A 101 -26.82 -23.84 3.46
N LEU A 102 -26.47 -25.12 3.53
CA LEU A 102 -27.19 -26.09 4.37
C LEU A 102 -26.67 -25.96 5.80
N GLU A 103 -27.54 -25.55 6.72
CA GLU A 103 -27.19 -25.40 8.13
C GLU A 103 -27.39 -26.71 8.92
N GLU A 104 -28.58 -27.34 8.78
CA GLU A 104 -28.87 -28.56 9.45
C GLU A 104 -29.96 -29.40 8.75
N ALA A 105 -30.02 -30.68 9.05
CA ALA A 105 -31.12 -31.55 8.70
C ALA A 105 -31.84 -32.00 9.96
N VAL A 106 -33.17 -31.89 9.97
CA VAL A 106 -34.01 -32.26 11.09
C VAL A 106 -34.62 -33.64 10.83
N LEU A 107 -34.41 -34.57 11.77
CA LEU A 107 -34.99 -35.88 11.73
C LEU A 107 -36.16 -35.97 12.74
N LYS A 108 -37.26 -36.61 12.33
CA LYS A 108 -38.37 -36.95 13.18
C LYS A 108 -38.55 -38.46 13.15
N ASN A 109 -38.56 -39.10 14.31
CA ASN A 109 -38.64 -40.55 14.44
C ASN A 109 -37.60 -41.31 13.58
N GLY A 110 -36.39 -40.80 13.48
CA GLY A 110 -35.29 -41.37 12.68
C GLY A 110 -35.40 -41.17 11.16
N GLN A 111 -36.41 -40.45 10.68
CA GLN A 111 -36.61 -40.16 9.27
C GLN A 111 -36.35 -38.65 9.00
N PRO A 112 -35.77 -38.29 7.87
CA PRO A 112 -35.56 -36.89 7.51
C PRO A 112 -36.92 -36.19 7.36
N SER A 113 -37.09 -35.07 8.03
CA SER A 113 -38.30 -34.25 8.00
C SER A 113 -38.10 -32.97 7.19
N MET A 114 -37.00 -32.29 7.43
CA MET A 114 -36.68 -31.00 6.74
C MET A 114 -35.20 -30.71 6.73
N TYR A 115 -34.79 -29.87 5.78
CA TYR A 115 -33.47 -29.24 5.71
C TYR A 115 -33.62 -27.76 6.08
N LYS A 116 -32.78 -27.26 6.95
CA LYS A 116 -32.67 -25.82 7.22
C LYS A 116 -31.58 -25.21 6.40
N VAL A 117 -31.91 -24.19 5.65
CA VAL A 117 -31.01 -23.51 4.74
C VAL A 117 -31.08 -22.00 4.93
N THR A 118 -29.97 -21.32 4.66
CA THR A 118 -29.88 -19.88 4.64
C THR A 118 -29.48 -19.43 3.25
N PHE A 119 -30.22 -18.48 2.69
CA PHE A 119 -29.88 -17.87 1.41
C PHE A 119 -29.10 -16.58 1.68
N PHE A 120 -28.02 -16.43 0.98
CA PHE A 120 -27.20 -15.23 0.92
C PHE A 120 -27.27 -14.71 -0.50
N GLY A 121 -27.58 -13.45 -0.69
CA GLY A 121 -27.49 -12.79 -2.00
C GLY A 121 -26.08 -12.97 -2.56
N ASP A 122 -25.90 -12.66 -3.83
CA ASP A 122 -24.58 -12.75 -4.45
C ASP A 122 -23.69 -11.66 -3.87
N THR A 123 -23.00 -12.02 -2.81
CA THR A 123 -22.13 -11.14 -2.05
C THR A 123 -20.70 -11.46 -2.34
N LEU A 124 -19.99 -10.49 -2.79
CA LEU A 124 -18.58 -10.37 -2.50
C LEU A 124 -18.46 -9.73 -1.11
N THR A 125 -18.27 -10.51 -0.06
CA THR A 125 -17.71 -9.93 1.15
C THR A 125 -16.25 -9.62 0.82
N LEU A 126 -15.93 -8.34 0.70
CA LEU A 126 -14.54 -7.93 0.48
C LEU A 126 -13.61 -8.54 1.52
N THR A 127 -14.12 -8.75 2.72
CA THR A 127 -13.38 -9.42 3.80
C THR A 127 -13.02 -10.87 3.49
N GLU A 128 -13.95 -11.65 2.91
CA GLU A 128 -13.65 -13.04 2.53
C GLU A 128 -12.73 -13.13 1.32
N LEU A 129 -12.80 -12.15 0.44
CA LEU A 129 -12.03 -12.11 -0.79
C LEU A 129 -10.61 -11.57 -0.58
N ILE A 130 -10.47 -10.50 0.19
CA ILE A 130 -9.20 -9.78 0.42
C ILE A 130 -8.51 -10.32 1.68
N GLY A 131 -9.28 -10.70 2.70
CA GLY A 131 -8.74 -11.22 3.95
C GLY A 131 -7.83 -10.22 4.66
N GLU A 132 -6.65 -10.69 5.04
CA GLU A 132 -5.62 -9.94 5.77
C GLU A 132 -4.53 -9.38 4.84
N ASP A 133 -4.74 -9.44 3.52
CA ASP A 133 -3.75 -9.03 2.54
C ASP A 133 -3.39 -7.55 2.69
N LYS A 134 -2.10 -7.25 2.50
CA LYS A 134 -1.56 -5.90 2.53
C LYS A 134 -1.37 -5.35 1.12
N ILE A 135 -1.22 -4.03 0.99
CA ILE A 135 -1.00 -3.40 -0.33
C ILE A 135 0.27 -3.94 -1.01
N ASP A 136 1.28 -4.36 -0.25
CA ASP A 136 2.51 -4.94 -0.79
C ASP A 136 2.30 -6.31 -1.48
N SER A 137 1.13 -6.93 -1.34
CA SER A 137 0.75 -8.15 -2.06
C SER A 137 0.12 -7.89 -3.43
N LEU A 138 -0.16 -6.63 -3.80
CA LEU A 138 -0.82 -6.26 -5.05
C LEU A 138 0.16 -6.31 -6.24
N GLU A 139 0.40 -7.49 -6.79
CA GLU A 139 1.42 -7.74 -7.83
C GLU A 139 1.30 -6.83 -9.06
N TRP A 140 0.10 -6.36 -9.39
CA TRP A 140 -0.10 -5.47 -10.52
C TRP A 140 0.68 -4.16 -10.41
N LEU A 141 1.00 -3.70 -9.20
CA LEU A 141 1.82 -2.51 -8.97
C LEU A 141 3.27 -2.65 -9.47
N ASN A 142 3.75 -3.88 -9.68
CA ASN A 142 5.06 -4.12 -10.29
C ASN A 142 5.18 -3.55 -11.71
N ASN A 143 4.08 -3.28 -12.39
CA ASN A 143 4.10 -2.61 -13.70
C ASN A 143 4.63 -1.18 -13.64
N PHE A 144 4.73 -0.58 -12.46
CA PHE A 144 5.28 0.76 -12.23
C PHE A 144 6.71 0.72 -11.66
N ASN A 145 7.33 -0.46 -11.60
CA ASN A 145 8.74 -0.57 -11.27
C ASN A 145 9.57 0.17 -12.33
N HIS A 146 10.55 0.93 -11.88
CA HIS A 146 11.35 1.78 -12.76
C HIS A 146 12.76 1.96 -12.24
N SER A 147 13.66 2.41 -13.09
CA SER A 147 15.03 2.70 -12.68
C SER A 147 15.07 3.88 -11.70
N GLY A 148 15.74 3.71 -10.57
CA GLY A 148 16.02 4.74 -9.58
C GLY A 148 17.22 5.62 -9.95
N SER A 149 17.55 5.73 -11.23
CA SER A 149 18.61 6.64 -11.69
C SER A 149 18.25 8.09 -11.37
N ASN A 150 19.26 8.91 -11.12
CA ASN A 150 19.06 10.34 -10.86
C ASN A 150 18.23 11.02 -11.96
N ALA A 151 18.40 10.60 -13.22
CA ALA A 151 17.62 11.10 -14.34
C ALA A 151 16.12 10.77 -14.22
N ASN A 152 15.77 9.54 -13.82
CA ASN A 152 14.38 9.16 -13.64
C ASN A 152 13.75 9.81 -12.40
N VAL A 153 14.50 9.95 -11.31
CA VAL A 153 14.01 10.65 -10.12
C VAL A 153 13.75 12.13 -10.46
N LYS A 154 14.65 12.74 -11.22
CA LYS A 154 14.48 14.10 -11.73
C LYS A 154 13.26 14.22 -12.63
N ASP A 155 13.11 13.31 -13.61
CA ASP A 155 11.95 13.29 -14.52
C ASP A 155 10.64 13.10 -13.75
N GLY A 156 10.64 12.23 -12.74
CA GLY A 156 9.49 12.05 -11.87
C GLY A 156 9.15 13.26 -10.99
N LEU A 157 10.14 14.08 -10.62
CA LEU A 157 9.90 15.36 -9.96
C LEU A 157 9.45 16.44 -10.96
N GLU A 158 10.09 16.50 -12.13
CA GLU A 158 9.88 17.56 -13.14
C GLU A 158 8.60 17.32 -13.94
N ASN A 159 8.40 16.13 -14.47
CA ASN A 159 7.33 15.82 -15.43
C ASN A 159 6.32 14.77 -14.95
N GLY A 160 6.69 13.97 -13.94
CA GLY A 160 5.97 12.74 -13.62
C GLY A 160 6.34 11.58 -14.55
N LEU A 161 6.34 10.36 -14.03
CA LEU A 161 6.68 9.17 -14.80
C LEU A 161 5.43 8.57 -15.47
N ASN A 162 5.58 8.31 -16.76
CA ASN A 162 4.54 7.75 -17.61
C ASN A 162 4.83 6.26 -17.89
N PHE A 163 3.80 5.44 -17.85
CA PHE A 163 3.91 4.00 -18.10
C PHE A 163 2.92 3.56 -19.17
N THR A 164 3.26 2.52 -19.91
CA THR A 164 2.35 1.89 -20.85
C THR A 164 2.20 0.41 -20.49
N ILE A 165 1.01 0.01 -20.07
CA ILE A 165 0.69 -1.35 -19.64
C ILE A 165 -0.39 -1.89 -20.56
N ASN A 166 -0.12 -2.99 -21.24
CA ASN A 166 -1.06 -3.60 -22.18
C ASN A 166 -1.64 -2.60 -23.22
N SER A 167 -0.78 -1.73 -23.76
CA SER A 167 -1.13 -0.66 -24.72
C SER A 167 -2.02 0.46 -24.16
N VAL A 168 -2.23 0.55 -22.85
CA VAL A 168 -2.91 1.65 -22.17
C VAL A 168 -1.86 2.56 -21.54
N ALA A 169 -1.98 3.86 -21.81
CA ALA A 169 -1.09 4.87 -21.21
C ALA A 169 -1.57 5.26 -19.81
N TYR A 170 -0.63 5.33 -18.88
CA TYR A 170 -0.80 5.79 -17.50
C TYR A 170 0.11 6.99 -17.30
N ASN A 171 -0.44 8.17 -17.50
CA ASN A 171 0.31 9.41 -17.38
C ASN A 171 0.41 9.83 -15.91
N ASP A 172 1.56 10.42 -15.54
CA ASP A 172 1.84 10.90 -14.19
C ASP A 172 1.54 9.85 -13.12
N ALA A 173 1.71 8.57 -13.49
CA ALA A 173 1.35 7.46 -12.62
C ALA A 173 2.17 7.43 -11.34
N VAL A 174 3.44 7.81 -11.44
CA VAL A 174 4.38 7.93 -10.34
C VAL A 174 5.04 9.29 -10.40
N ILE A 175 5.04 10.03 -9.29
CA ILE A 175 5.74 11.30 -9.13
C ILE A 175 6.73 11.20 -7.98
N TYR A 176 7.72 12.10 -7.97
CA TYR A 176 8.65 12.28 -6.86
C TYR A 176 8.42 13.64 -6.20
N PRO A 177 7.47 13.75 -5.27
CA PRO A 177 7.11 15.02 -4.67
C PRO A 177 8.23 15.55 -3.77
N LEU A 178 8.27 16.85 -3.53
CA LEU A 178 9.21 17.49 -2.60
C LEU A 178 8.86 17.15 -1.15
N ILE A 179 8.97 15.88 -0.78
CA ILE A 179 8.81 15.37 0.59
C ILE A 179 10.14 14.77 1.03
N ALA A 180 10.83 15.46 1.93
CA ALA A 180 12.06 14.96 2.51
C ALA A 180 11.80 14.09 3.75
N HIS A 181 12.60 13.04 3.90
CA HIS A 181 12.52 12.13 5.04
C HIS A 181 13.77 12.19 5.95
N SER A 182 14.82 12.88 5.52
CA SER A 182 16.10 12.95 6.21
C SER A 182 16.53 14.37 6.58
N GLN A 183 15.86 15.38 6.02
CA GLN A 183 16.21 16.79 6.25
C GLN A 183 15.01 17.70 5.96
N SER A 184 15.07 18.97 6.41
CA SER A 184 14.14 20.00 5.98
C SER A 184 14.80 20.88 4.93
N TYR A 185 14.02 21.36 3.95
CA TYR A 185 14.50 22.28 2.92
C TYR A 185 14.36 23.73 3.34
N ILE A 186 15.25 24.58 2.84
CA ILE A 186 15.18 26.04 2.96
C ILE A 186 15.26 26.66 1.56
N PHE A 187 14.74 27.87 1.44
CA PHE A 187 14.84 28.68 0.24
C PHE A 187 15.51 30.01 0.55
N ASP A 188 16.68 30.28 -0.03
CA ASP A 188 17.40 31.53 0.08
C ASP A 188 18.08 31.85 -1.25
N ALA A 189 17.44 32.70 -2.04
CA ALA A 189 17.91 33.05 -3.38
C ALA A 189 19.02 34.10 -3.37
N THR A 190 19.26 34.75 -2.23
CA THR A 190 20.13 35.93 -2.16
C THR A 190 21.44 35.65 -1.44
N ASN A 191 21.41 34.86 -0.36
CA ASN A 191 22.60 34.56 0.40
C ASN A 191 23.26 33.26 -0.05
N ASN A 192 24.57 33.28 -0.03
CA ASN A 192 25.42 32.12 -0.30
C ASN A 192 25.44 31.11 0.88
N LEU A 193 24.28 30.70 1.37
CA LEU A 193 24.23 29.65 2.37
C LEU A 193 24.42 28.30 1.68
N ASP A 194 25.66 27.84 1.68
CA ASP A 194 26.07 26.53 1.15
C ASP A 194 25.78 25.37 2.13
N ASN A 195 24.65 25.41 2.78
CA ASN A 195 24.19 24.22 3.44
C ASN A 195 23.33 23.47 2.40
N GLY A 196 23.56 22.22 2.22
CA GLY A 196 22.83 21.43 1.25
C GLY A 196 21.32 21.37 1.42
N LEU A 197 20.78 22.10 2.36
CA LEU A 197 19.34 22.24 2.63
C LEU A 197 18.71 23.34 1.76
N ASN A 198 19.53 24.25 1.22
CA ASN A 198 19.04 25.34 0.37
C ASN A 198 18.76 24.84 -1.03
N ILE A 199 17.52 24.82 -1.45
CA ILE A 199 17.10 24.35 -2.77
C ILE A 199 16.93 25.45 -3.81
N SER A 200 17.13 26.72 -3.46
CA SER A 200 17.05 27.83 -4.42
C SER A 200 18.19 27.81 -5.44
N THR A 201 17.95 28.40 -6.61
CA THR A 201 18.99 28.62 -7.59
C THR A 201 19.80 29.89 -7.25
N HIS A 202 21.13 29.80 -7.34
CA HIS A 202 22.01 30.96 -7.23
C HIS A 202 23.13 30.90 -8.29
N THR A 203 23.42 32.03 -8.92
CA THR A 203 24.26 32.07 -10.11
C THR A 203 25.77 32.14 -9.85
N SER A 204 26.22 32.38 -8.63
CA SER A 204 27.61 32.78 -8.44
C SER A 204 28.51 31.84 -7.64
N HIS A 205 28.02 30.93 -6.86
CA HIS A 205 28.91 30.02 -6.10
C HIS A 205 28.19 28.74 -5.70
N HIS A 206 28.92 27.64 -5.81
CA HIS A 206 28.74 26.33 -5.19
C HIS A 206 27.61 25.45 -5.73
N GLN A 207 28.07 24.45 -6.42
CA GLN A 207 27.35 23.38 -7.08
C GLN A 207 26.84 22.27 -6.10
N GLN A 208 26.73 22.57 -4.80
CA GLN A 208 26.44 21.59 -3.78
C GLN A 208 25.09 21.76 -3.10
N ARG A 209 24.25 22.65 -3.58
CA ARG A 209 22.93 22.89 -3.02
C ARG A 209 21.83 22.50 -3.99
N GLY A 210 20.75 22.01 -3.45
CA GLY A 210 19.62 21.54 -4.23
C GLY A 210 19.00 20.29 -3.64
N VAL A 211 17.97 19.84 -4.28
CA VAL A 211 17.29 18.58 -3.96
C VAL A 211 18.18 17.42 -4.38
N LEU A 212 18.43 16.50 -3.47
CA LEU A 212 19.15 15.26 -3.77
C LEU A 212 18.17 14.19 -4.26
N PRO A 213 18.51 13.42 -5.30
CA PRO A 213 17.66 12.30 -5.75
C PRO A 213 17.33 11.31 -4.63
N GLU A 214 18.31 11.03 -3.77
CA GLU A 214 18.18 10.09 -2.66
C GLU A 214 17.29 10.58 -1.51
N ASP A 215 16.99 11.87 -1.44
CA ASP A 215 16.08 12.46 -0.46
C ASP A 215 14.60 12.31 -0.86
N LEU A 216 14.33 12.04 -2.13
CA LEU A 216 12.98 11.90 -2.66
C LEU A 216 12.54 10.44 -2.67
N LYS A 217 11.26 10.22 -2.45
CA LYS A 217 10.61 8.91 -2.58
C LYS A 217 9.45 9.01 -3.56
N PRO A 218 9.14 7.93 -4.30
CA PRO A 218 8.04 7.95 -5.23
C PRO A 218 6.69 8.07 -4.52
N ALA A 219 5.71 8.55 -5.24
CA ALA A 219 4.31 8.49 -4.87
C ALA A 219 3.49 7.98 -6.06
N ILE A 220 2.51 7.14 -5.79
CA ILE A 220 1.65 6.54 -6.82
C ILE A 220 0.23 7.10 -6.74
N LEU A 221 -0.41 7.30 -7.87
CA LEU A 221 -1.82 7.66 -7.92
C LEU A 221 -2.69 6.62 -7.21
N VAL A 222 -3.57 7.07 -6.32
CA VAL A 222 -4.49 6.19 -5.59
C VAL A 222 -5.37 5.38 -6.55
N LYS A 223 -5.74 5.93 -7.71
CA LYS A 223 -6.47 5.20 -8.77
C LYS A 223 -5.75 3.93 -9.22
N HIS A 224 -4.42 3.91 -9.20
CA HIS A 224 -3.65 2.72 -9.60
C HIS A 224 -3.62 1.66 -8.51
N ILE A 225 -3.70 2.05 -7.24
CA ILE A 225 -3.89 1.11 -6.14
C ILE A 225 -5.28 0.45 -6.24
N ILE A 226 -6.32 1.25 -6.52
CA ILE A 226 -7.67 0.72 -6.77
C ILE A 226 -7.66 -0.25 -7.97
N LYS A 227 -6.95 0.12 -9.05
CA LYS A 227 -6.81 -0.76 -10.22
C LYS A 227 -6.07 -2.06 -9.90
N ALA A 228 -5.05 -2.00 -9.06
CA ALA A 228 -4.34 -3.20 -8.59
C ALA A 228 -5.27 -4.13 -7.78
N ILE A 229 -6.12 -3.55 -6.93
CA ILE A 229 -7.15 -4.30 -6.19
C ILE A 229 -8.12 -4.98 -7.18
N GLU A 230 -8.60 -4.28 -8.20
CA GLU A 230 -9.45 -4.87 -9.25
C GLU A 230 -8.78 -6.11 -9.89
N GLN A 231 -7.51 -5.98 -10.26
CA GLN A 231 -6.78 -7.04 -10.95
C GLN A 231 -6.48 -8.24 -10.04
N GLN A 232 -6.08 -7.98 -8.80
CA GLN A 232 -5.71 -9.02 -7.84
C GLN A 232 -6.90 -9.88 -7.45
N TYR A 233 -8.04 -9.25 -7.19
CA TYR A 233 -9.22 -9.93 -6.65
C TYR A 233 -10.32 -10.17 -7.68
N ASN A 234 -10.06 -9.85 -8.95
CA ASN A 234 -11.05 -9.98 -10.05
C ASN A 234 -12.38 -9.27 -9.71
N ILE A 235 -12.28 -8.06 -9.19
CA ILE A 235 -13.38 -7.16 -8.92
C ILE A 235 -13.41 -6.10 -10.01
N THR A 236 -14.58 -5.58 -10.33
CA THR A 236 -14.71 -4.44 -11.25
C THR A 236 -15.44 -3.31 -10.54
N PHE A 237 -14.76 -2.18 -10.35
CA PHE A 237 -15.42 -0.95 -9.92
C PHE A 237 -16.08 -0.27 -11.12
N LYS A 238 -17.32 0.18 -10.94
CA LYS A 238 -18.03 0.87 -12.01
C LYS A 238 -17.35 2.20 -12.33
N THR A 239 -17.01 2.41 -13.60
CA THR A 239 -16.47 3.68 -14.10
C THR A 239 -17.50 4.80 -14.01
N SER A 240 -17.05 6.05 -14.08
CA SER A 240 -17.89 7.26 -14.00
C SER A 240 -18.60 7.46 -12.65
N GLU A 241 -18.15 6.79 -11.60
CA GLU A 241 -18.59 7.00 -10.22
C GLU A 241 -17.45 7.64 -9.40
N PHE A 242 -17.56 7.66 -8.07
CA PHE A 242 -16.65 8.42 -7.21
C PHE A 242 -15.16 8.10 -7.44
N LEU A 243 -14.79 6.82 -7.56
CA LEU A 243 -13.40 6.40 -7.75
C LEU A 243 -12.77 6.87 -9.07
N ASP A 244 -13.60 7.32 -10.01
CA ASP A 244 -13.17 7.89 -11.30
C ASP A 244 -13.41 9.42 -11.38
N SER A 245 -13.79 10.04 -10.28
CA SER A 245 -14.10 11.47 -10.21
C SER A 245 -12.83 12.34 -10.21
N ALA A 246 -13.04 13.66 -10.40
CA ALA A 246 -11.97 14.65 -10.36
C ALA A 246 -11.22 14.70 -9.02
N VAL A 247 -11.88 14.36 -7.91
CA VAL A 247 -11.28 14.27 -6.56
C VAL A 247 -10.11 13.27 -6.53
N MET A 248 -10.19 12.22 -7.32
CA MET A 248 -9.20 11.15 -7.36
C MET A 248 -8.07 11.39 -8.38
N ASN A 249 -8.17 12.43 -9.22
CA ASN A 249 -7.25 12.58 -10.35
C ASN A 249 -5.79 12.81 -9.95
N ASN A 250 -5.56 13.62 -8.92
CA ASN A 250 -4.22 13.98 -8.46
C ASN A 250 -4.00 13.59 -7.00
N LEU A 251 -4.75 12.60 -6.52
CA LEU A 251 -4.57 12.04 -5.19
C LEU A 251 -3.52 10.93 -5.24
N TYR A 252 -2.41 11.14 -4.55
CA TYR A 252 -1.28 10.23 -4.50
C TYR A 252 -1.12 9.64 -3.11
N MET A 253 -0.55 8.44 -3.05
CA MET A 253 -0.02 7.85 -1.83
C MET A 253 1.50 7.86 -1.89
N TRP A 254 2.14 8.43 -0.85
CA TRP A 254 3.59 8.45 -0.74
C TRP A 254 4.11 7.06 -0.40
N MET A 255 5.07 6.58 -1.20
CA MET A 255 5.62 5.24 -1.10
C MET A 255 6.83 5.26 -0.19
N HIS A 256 6.58 5.08 1.10
CA HIS A 256 7.65 5.09 2.07
C HIS A 256 7.36 4.03 3.16
N ARG A 257 8.21 3.04 3.21
CA ARG A 257 8.08 1.93 4.16
C ARG A 257 8.98 2.12 5.38
N ASP A 258 10.16 2.75 5.18
CA ASP A 258 11.23 2.73 6.16
C ASP A 258 12.07 4.00 6.15
N LYS A 259 12.87 4.17 7.20
CA LYS A 259 13.88 5.24 7.28
C LYS A 259 15.00 5.00 6.26
N GLY A 260 15.62 6.07 5.79
CA GLY A 260 16.85 6.00 4.99
C GLY A 260 16.65 6.18 3.49
N LYS A 261 17.68 5.87 2.74
CA LYS A 261 17.72 6.09 1.30
C LYS A 261 16.70 5.23 0.57
N LEU A 262 16.06 5.79 -0.45
CA LEU A 262 15.08 5.14 -1.29
C LEU A 262 15.65 3.89 -1.99
N ILE A 263 16.88 3.99 -2.47
CA ILE A 263 17.53 2.95 -3.24
C ILE A 263 18.32 2.10 -2.28
N ALA A 264 17.86 0.87 -2.06
CA ALA A 264 18.72 -0.12 -1.43
C ALA A 264 19.92 -0.36 -2.33
N PRO A 265 21.16 -0.30 -1.80
CA PRO A 265 22.34 -0.57 -2.61
C PRO A 265 22.20 -1.95 -3.24
N ASN A 266 22.41 -2.04 -4.55
CA ASN A 266 22.50 -3.32 -5.21
C ASN A 266 23.78 -4.03 -4.75
N PHE A 267 23.70 -5.31 -4.58
CA PHE A 267 24.85 -6.12 -4.22
C PHE A 267 24.98 -7.32 -5.15
N LYS A 268 26.23 -7.71 -5.38
CA LYS A 268 26.54 -8.96 -6.05
C LYS A 268 27.41 -9.81 -5.13
N LEU A 269 27.00 -11.05 -4.93
CA LEU A 269 27.87 -12.06 -4.35
C LEU A 269 28.78 -12.59 -5.45
N VAL A 270 30.05 -12.74 -5.12
CA VAL A 270 31.05 -13.25 -6.07
C VAL A 270 30.80 -14.69 -6.47
N ASN A 271 29.93 -15.40 -5.76
CA ASN A 271 29.54 -16.75 -6.12
C ASN A 271 28.87 -16.89 -7.52
N ASP A 272 28.50 -15.78 -8.16
CA ASP A 272 28.00 -15.77 -9.54
C ASP A 272 29.08 -15.49 -10.60
N ILE A 273 30.34 -15.34 -10.18
CA ILE A 273 31.47 -15.00 -11.06
C ILE A 273 32.38 -16.21 -11.24
N ALA A 274 32.64 -16.54 -12.50
CA ALA A 274 33.61 -17.55 -12.84
C ALA A 274 35.04 -17.01 -12.69
N PHE A 275 35.90 -17.77 -12.05
CA PHE A 275 37.34 -17.46 -11.85
C PHE A 275 38.22 -18.39 -12.65
N THR A 276 39.30 -17.83 -13.17
CA THR A 276 40.40 -18.59 -13.77
C THR A 276 41.56 -18.68 -12.79
N CYS A 277 41.98 -19.87 -12.45
CA CYS A 277 43.14 -20.06 -11.58
C CYS A 277 44.42 -19.97 -12.38
N THR A 278 45.34 -19.10 -11.98
CA THR A 278 46.57 -18.84 -12.69
C THR A 278 47.74 -19.69 -12.21
N SER A 279 47.65 -20.38 -11.06
CA SER A 279 48.68 -21.29 -10.59
C SER A 279 48.23 -22.73 -10.73
N ALA A 280 49.15 -23.56 -11.22
CA ALA A 280 48.94 -25.00 -11.44
C ALA A 280 48.82 -25.79 -10.13
N SER A 281 48.98 -25.16 -8.97
CA SER A 281 48.89 -25.84 -7.69
C SER A 281 47.48 -25.84 -7.17
N VAL A 282 46.95 -26.98 -7.12
CA VAL A 282 46.00 -27.64 -6.21
C VAL A 282 44.81 -26.84 -5.58
N VAL A 283 44.80 -25.51 -5.50
CA VAL A 283 43.77 -24.75 -4.75
C VAL A 283 42.49 -24.51 -5.52
N CYS A 284 42.50 -24.66 -6.82
CA CYS A 284 41.27 -24.70 -7.62
C CYS A 284 40.54 -26.04 -7.53
N GLN A 285 41.19 -27.01 -6.96
CA GLN A 285 40.69 -28.34 -6.66
C GLN A 285 40.86 -28.64 -5.16
N GLN A 286 40.09 -29.56 -4.67
CA GLN A 286 40.14 -30.06 -3.31
C GLN A 286 41.60 -30.28 -2.85
N PHE A 287 41.97 -29.71 -1.70
CA PHE A 287 43.22 -30.00 -1.05
C PHE A 287 43.39 -31.50 -0.93
N ASP A 288 44.57 -32.03 -1.24
CA ASP A 288 44.84 -33.44 -1.19
C ASP A 288 44.59 -33.99 0.21
N GLY A 289 44.21 -35.25 0.27
CA GLY A 289 43.76 -36.11 1.34
C GLY A 289 44.19 -35.91 2.81
N THR A 290 44.98 -34.90 3.14
CA THR A 290 45.33 -34.60 4.53
C THR A 290 44.44 -33.52 5.18
N ARG A 291 43.80 -32.62 4.39
CA ARG A 291 42.86 -31.62 4.87
C ARG A 291 41.77 -31.31 3.82
N PRO A 292 40.74 -32.16 3.74
CA PRO A 292 39.73 -32.10 2.69
C PRO A 292 38.83 -30.86 2.73
N ASP A 293 38.92 -30.07 3.79
CA ASP A 293 37.97 -28.97 4.06
C ASP A 293 38.42 -27.59 3.53
N VAL A 294 39.65 -27.50 2.98
CA VAL A 294 40.16 -26.24 2.40
C VAL A 294 40.03 -26.30 0.88
N LYS A 295 39.23 -25.43 0.33
CA LYS A 295 39.02 -25.36 -1.12
C LYS A 295 38.55 -23.98 -1.58
N PHE A 296 38.98 -23.63 -2.80
CA PHE A 296 38.42 -22.49 -3.54
C PHE A 296 37.54 -22.99 -4.68
N HIS A 297 36.35 -22.48 -4.73
CA HIS A 297 35.39 -22.82 -5.79
C HIS A 297 35.54 -21.86 -6.97
N SER A 298 36.19 -22.29 -8.03
CA SER A 298 36.45 -21.46 -9.21
C SER A 298 35.19 -20.96 -9.94
N THR A 299 34.07 -21.64 -9.78
CA THR A 299 32.81 -21.23 -10.39
C THR A 299 32.03 -20.23 -9.54
N THR A 300 32.36 -20.08 -8.27
CA THR A 300 31.59 -19.26 -7.33
C THR A 300 32.44 -18.26 -6.54
N GLY A 301 33.77 -18.36 -6.60
CA GLY A 301 34.68 -17.50 -5.81
C GLY A 301 34.63 -17.74 -4.30
N ILE A 302 33.94 -18.78 -3.85
CA ILE A 302 33.86 -19.10 -2.43
C ILE A 302 35.09 -19.79 -1.97
N TYR A 303 35.70 -19.27 -0.89
CA TYR A 303 36.82 -19.90 -0.21
C TYR A 303 36.34 -20.57 1.07
N GLN A 304 36.36 -21.92 1.08
CA GLN A 304 35.94 -22.71 2.22
C GLN A 304 37.19 -23.24 2.95
N PHE A 305 37.19 -23.12 4.26
CA PHE A 305 38.24 -23.70 5.11
C PHE A 305 37.69 -24.00 6.51
N TYR A 306 38.35 -24.92 7.20
CA TYR A 306 38.13 -25.23 8.61
C TYR A 306 39.27 -24.69 9.44
N LEU A 307 38.98 -23.97 10.52
CA LEU A 307 39.99 -23.41 11.40
C LEU A 307 40.28 -24.37 12.56
N PHE A 308 41.36 -25.11 12.48
CA PHE A 308 41.73 -26.10 13.48
C PHE A 308 42.28 -25.49 14.77
N ALA A 309 41.89 -26.06 15.92
CA ALA A 309 42.34 -25.61 17.24
C ALA A 309 43.83 -25.91 17.53
N GLU A 310 44.35 -26.92 16.89
CA GLU A 310 45.70 -27.46 17.19
C GLU A 310 46.82 -26.88 16.31
N ASP A 311 46.45 -26.10 15.28
CA ASP A 311 47.43 -25.54 14.35
C ASP A 311 47.95 -24.18 14.84
N PHE A 312 48.84 -24.18 15.78
CA PHE A 312 49.44 -22.96 16.33
C PHE A 312 50.18 -22.09 15.31
N GLU A 313 50.41 -22.58 14.10
CA GLU A 313 51.14 -21.90 13.05
C GLU A 313 50.44 -21.85 11.70
N SER A 314 49.15 -22.25 11.64
CA SER A 314 48.36 -22.10 10.41
C SER A 314 48.15 -20.63 10.11
N LYS A 315 48.29 -20.28 8.85
CA LYS A 315 47.99 -18.95 8.34
C LYS A 315 47.03 -19.07 7.18
N PHE A 316 45.94 -18.35 7.26
CA PHE A 316 44.98 -18.18 6.17
C PHE A 316 45.00 -16.73 5.72
N ILE A 317 45.04 -16.51 4.44
CA ILE A 317 44.86 -15.20 3.83
C ILE A 317 43.80 -15.35 2.74
N TYR A 318 42.85 -14.47 2.75
CA TYR A 318 41.89 -14.25 1.68
C TYR A 318 41.96 -12.77 1.36
N ASP A 319 42.64 -12.45 0.29
CA ASP A 319 43.00 -11.09 -0.11
C ASP A 319 42.33 -10.78 -1.45
N VAL A 320 41.45 -9.78 -1.47
CA VAL A 320 40.63 -9.47 -2.60
C VAL A 320 40.99 -8.09 -3.13
N THR A 321 41.47 -8.03 -4.34
CA THR A 321 41.67 -6.78 -5.08
C THR A 321 40.51 -6.56 -6.03
N ILE A 322 39.84 -5.41 -5.92
CA ILE A 322 38.76 -4.96 -6.77
C ILE A 322 39.33 -3.89 -7.67
N THR A 323 39.25 -4.07 -8.99
CA THR A 323 39.77 -3.11 -9.98
C THR A 323 38.63 -2.65 -10.88
N PRO A 324 38.15 -1.42 -10.71
CA PRO A 324 37.15 -0.84 -11.62
C PRO A 324 37.71 -0.72 -13.05
N GLU A 325 36.89 -1.09 -14.03
CA GLU A 325 37.21 -0.89 -15.44
C GLU A 325 37.11 0.59 -15.88
N SER A 326 37.60 0.87 -17.07
CA SER A 326 37.47 2.18 -17.71
C SER A 326 36.00 2.60 -17.80
N GLY A 327 35.66 3.75 -17.24
CA GLY A 327 34.28 4.26 -17.15
C GLY A 327 33.61 4.03 -15.80
N SER A 328 34.14 3.13 -14.97
CA SER A 328 33.65 2.86 -13.60
C SER A 328 34.63 3.31 -12.51
N ALA A 329 35.72 3.95 -12.84
CA ALA A 329 36.76 4.33 -11.88
C ALA A 329 36.31 5.34 -10.81
N SER A 330 35.29 6.13 -11.10
CA SER A 330 34.68 7.08 -10.16
C SER A 330 33.43 6.55 -9.46
N THR A 331 33.00 5.32 -9.78
CA THR A 331 31.84 4.70 -9.14
C THR A 331 32.14 4.39 -7.68
N GLU A 332 31.30 4.86 -6.80
CA GLU A 332 31.37 4.55 -5.36
C GLU A 332 30.79 3.16 -5.11
N TYR A 333 31.52 2.38 -4.31
CA TYR A 333 31.09 1.06 -3.90
C TYR A 333 31.55 0.72 -2.48
N THR A 334 30.85 -0.22 -1.86
CA THR A 334 31.23 -0.86 -0.61
C THR A 334 31.57 -2.31 -0.89
N ALA A 335 32.68 -2.79 -0.37
CA ALA A 335 33.03 -4.20 -0.47
C ALA A 335 33.04 -4.85 0.91
N GLN A 336 32.50 -6.06 0.98
CA GLN A 336 32.44 -6.86 2.20
C GLN A 336 32.95 -8.27 1.93
N ILE A 337 33.69 -8.82 2.88
CA ILE A 337 33.89 -10.27 2.98
C ILE A 337 32.86 -10.80 3.95
N ILE A 338 32.04 -11.72 3.49
CA ILE A 338 30.98 -12.34 4.30
C ILE A 338 31.25 -13.83 4.47
N ASP A 339 30.88 -14.35 5.62
CA ASP A 339 30.81 -15.78 5.83
C ASP A 339 29.39 -16.25 5.51
N LEU A 340 29.28 -17.04 4.45
CA LEU A 340 27.96 -17.56 3.99
C LEU A 340 27.34 -18.57 4.95
N GLN A 341 28.12 -19.14 5.87
CA GLN A 341 27.63 -20.11 6.84
C GLN A 341 26.89 -19.43 7.99
N SER A 342 27.46 -18.35 8.51
CA SER A 342 26.90 -17.58 9.62
C SER A 342 26.12 -16.36 9.15
N ASN A 343 26.19 -16.01 7.88
CA ASN A 343 25.69 -14.78 7.27
C ASN A 343 26.24 -13.50 7.95
N GLN A 344 27.47 -13.58 8.46
CA GLN A 344 28.14 -12.47 9.16
C GLN A 344 29.09 -11.75 8.23
N VAL A 345 29.12 -10.41 8.33
CA VAL A 345 30.16 -9.59 7.69
C VAL A 345 31.46 -9.72 8.51
N VAL A 346 32.50 -10.22 7.87
CA VAL A 346 33.80 -10.48 8.52
C VAL A 346 34.74 -9.30 8.33
N SER A 347 34.71 -8.66 7.17
CA SER A 347 35.48 -7.44 6.85
C SER A 347 34.71 -6.54 5.92
N THR A 348 34.95 -5.23 5.98
CA THR A 348 34.29 -4.26 5.11
C THR A 348 35.15 -3.06 4.81
N ILE A 349 35.09 -2.55 3.59
CA ILE A 349 35.50 -1.21 3.20
C ILE A 349 34.28 -0.48 2.66
N GLN A 350 34.03 0.71 3.16
CA GLN A 350 32.80 1.45 2.89
C GLN A 350 33.05 2.65 1.98
N SER A 351 32.12 2.86 1.06
CA SER A 351 32.02 4.10 0.27
C SER A 351 33.33 4.52 -0.35
N VAL A 352 33.94 3.64 -1.13
CA VAL A 352 35.24 3.86 -1.77
C VAL A 352 35.10 3.95 -3.28
N THR A 353 36.08 4.58 -3.93
CA THR A 353 36.20 4.65 -5.38
C THR A 353 37.57 4.12 -5.83
N GLY A 354 37.72 3.81 -7.11
CA GLY A 354 38.96 3.31 -7.67
C GLY A 354 39.34 1.88 -7.18
N ALA A 355 40.56 1.48 -7.48
CA ALA A 355 41.03 0.16 -7.08
C ALA A 355 41.21 0.07 -5.58
N GLN A 356 40.70 -1.00 -4.98
CA GLN A 356 40.77 -1.24 -3.55
C GLN A 356 41.15 -2.69 -3.24
N ASN A 357 41.67 -2.87 -2.06
CA ASN A 357 42.01 -4.19 -1.53
C ASN A 357 41.28 -4.38 -0.20
N ILE A 358 40.61 -5.54 -0.04
CA ILE A 358 40.01 -5.98 1.22
C ILE A 358 40.51 -7.35 1.56
N SER A 359 41.00 -7.52 2.77
CA SER A 359 41.60 -8.80 3.16
C SER A 359 41.11 -9.26 4.52
N ILE A 360 41.16 -10.56 4.70
CA ILE A 360 41.09 -11.22 6.01
C ILE A 360 42.25 -12.20 6.13
N SER A 361 42.89 -12.18 7.27
CA SER A 361 43.98 -13.12 7.57
C SER A 361 43.83 -13.68 8.97
N TYR A 362 44.20 -14.93 9.14
CA TYR A 362 44.36 -15.59 10.42
C TYR A 362 45.79 -16.16 10.58
N GLY A 363 46.37 -15.99 11.73
CA GLY A 363 47.66 -16.49 12.07
C GLY A 363 48.23 -15.88 13.36
N ARG A 364 49.34 -16.38 13.84
CA ARG A 364 49.97 -15.91 15.08
C ARG A 364 50.23 -14.39 15.01
N GLY A 365 49.64 -13.63 15.92
CA GLY A 365 49.84 -12.17 16.05
C GLY A 365 48.89 -11.30 15.23
N THR A 366 47.89 -11.84 14.57
CA THR A 366 46.86 -11.08 13.86
C THR A 366 45.58 -11.00 14.68
N ASN A 367 44.94 -9.83 14.67
CA ASN A 367 43.66 -9.61 15.37
C ASN A 367 42.51 -10.05 14.46
N ASN A 368 41.89 -11.21 14.77
CA ASN A 368 40.96 -11.84 13.83
C ASN A 368 39.57 -12.04 14.42
N ALA A 369 38.55 -11.78 13.57
CA ALA A 369 37.15 -12.07 13.88
C ALA A 369 36.81 -13.58 13.78
N LEU A 370 37.74 -14.43 13.37
CA LEU A 370 37.51 -15.86 13.15
C LEU A 370 37.71 -16.68 14.42
N VAL A 371 36.81 -17.63 14.64
CA VAL A 371 36.79 -18.50 15.80
C VAL A 371 37.33 -19.90 15.43
N VAL A 372 38.25 -20.39 16.21
CA VAL A 372 38.82 -21.74 16.05
C VAL A 372 37.75 -22.81 16.22
N GLY A 373 37.82 -23.88 15.46
CA GLY A 373 36.87 -25.00 15.51
C GLY A 373 35.65 -24.85 14.62
N GLN A 374 35.63 -23.86 13.74
CA GLN A 374 34.51 -23.62 12.83
C GLN A 374 34.89 -23.74 11.35
N VAL A 375 33.90 -24.07 10.52
CA VAL A 375 33.99 -24.01 9.06
C VAL A 375 33.56 -22.63 8.61
N TYR A 376 34.37 -22.01 7.76
CA TYR A 376 34.09 -20.74 7.13
C TYR A 376 33.87 -20.91 5.63
N ARG A 377 32.92 -20.12 5.10
CA ARG A 377 32.66 -20.01 3.66
C ARG A 377 32.72 -18.56 3.28
N LEU A 378 33.89 -18.05 3.00
CA LEU A 378 34.08 -16.65 2.67
C LEU A 378 33.71 -16.36 1.23
N ALA A 379 32.98 -15.28 1.03
CA ALA A 379 32.62 -14.75 -0.27
C ALA A 379 32.74 -13.22 -0.25
N VAL A 380 32.93 -12.65 -1.42
CA VAL A 380 32.93 -11.17 -1.61
C VAL A 380 31.56 -10.71 -1.97
N LYS A 381 31.09 -9.65 -1.30
CA LYS A 381 29.87 -8.93 -1.62
C LYS A 381 30.24 -7.51 -2.01
N ILE A 382 29.85 -7.11 -3.23
CA ILE A 382 30.02 -5.75 -3.71
C ILE A 382 28.66 -5.06 -3.67
N ILE A 383 28.63 -3.86 -3.09
CA ILE A 383 27.41 -3.05 -2.91
C ILE A 383 27.66 -1.72 -3.61
N THR A 384 26.78 -1.33 -4.52
CA THR A 384 26.85 -0.08 -5.26
C THR A 384 25.46 0.40 -5.66
N ASN A 385 25.30 1.70 -5.82
CA ASN A 385 24.05 2.34 -6.24
C ASN A 385 23.97 2.60 -7.74
N THR A 386 25.04 2.33 -8.48
CA THR A 386 25.10 2.60 -9.92
C THR A 386 25.75 1.42 -10.65
N SER A 387 25.64 1.38 -11.97
CA SER A 387 26.31 0.36 -12.78
C SER A 387 27.82 0.41 -12.54
N PHE A 388 28.40 -0.76 -12.33
CA PHE A 388 29.79 -0.90 -11.95
C PHE A 388 30.42 -2.07 -12.67
N ASN A 389 31.43 -1.76 -13.50
CA ASN A 389 32.23 -2.74 -14.19
C ASN A 389 33.58 -2.88 -13.48
N PHE A 390 33.95 -4.09 -13.15
CA PHE A 390 35.13 -4.36 -12.35
C PHE A 390 35.72 -5.74 -12.61
N ASP A 391 36.99 -5.87 -12.33
CA ASP A 391 37.70 -7.13 -12.23
C ASP A 391 37.97 -7.46 -10.77
N LEU A 392 37.96 -8.75 -10.44
CA LEU A 392 38.37 -9.26 -9.13
C LEU A 392 39.62 -10.12 -9.26
N SER A 393 40.59 -9.88 -8.38
CA SER A 393 41.69 -10.80 -8.12
C SER A 393 41.60 -11.25 -6.67
N ILE A 394 41.56 -12.56 -6.44
CA ILE A 394 41.49 -13.13 -5.12
C ILE A 394 42.75 -13.92 -4.89
N ASP A 395 43.57 -13.48 -3.96
CA ASP A 395 44.75 -14.21 -3.52
C ASP A 395 44.42 -15.01 -2.26
N THR A 396 44.58 -16.31 -2.34
CA THR A 396 44.41 -17.20 -1.21
C THR A 396 45.71 -17.77 -0.76
N THR A 397 46.01 -17.74 0.52
CA THR A 397 47.15 -18.41 1.12
C THR A 397 46.67 -19.32 2.24
N TYR A 398 47.14 -20.54 2.20
CA TYR A 398 47.01 -21.48 3.30
C TYR A 398 48.40 -22.00 3.66
N SER A 399 48.81 -21.90 4.91
CA SER A 399 49.99 -22.54 5.41
C SER A 399 49.67 -23.33 6.67
N ALA A 400 50.12 -24.55 6.73
CA ALA A 400 49.95 -25.42 7.89
C ALA A 400 51.27 -26.12 8.22
N THR A 401 51.46 -26.45 9.48
CA THR A 401 52.59 -27.27 9.92
C THR A 401 52.40 -28.69 9.44
N ALA A 402 53.33 -29.21 8.66
CA ALA A 402 53.31 -30.60 8.23
C ALA A 402 53.67 -31.55 9.40
N VAL A 403 53.12 -32.75 9.37
CA VAL A 403 53.50 -33.82 10.32
C VAL A 403 54.96 -34.16 10.09
N GLY A 404 55.83 -33.63 10.95
CA GLY A 404 57.31 -33.78 10.81
C GLY A 404 58.11 -32.49 10.97
N GLY A 405 57.47 -31.36 11.22
CA GLY A 405 58.07 -30.09 11.61
C GLY A 405 58.40 -29.13 10.47
N GLY A 406 57.91 -29.36 9.24
CA GLY A 406 58.00 -28.42 8.11
C GLY A 406 56.67 -27.62 7.92
N PHE A 407 56.81 -26.47 7.27
CA PHE A 407 55.62 -25.70 6.82
C PHE A 407 55.33 -25.97 5.36
N ASP A 408 54.14 -26.41 5.06
CA ASP A 408 53.63 -26.40 3.71
C ASP A 408 52.79 -25.12 3.50
N THR A 409 53.22 -24.30 2.57
CA THR A 409 52.50 -23.08 2.22
C THR A 409 51.98 -23.18 0.79
N TYR A 410 50.69 -22.99 0.64
CA TYR A 410 50.01 -22.99 -0.64
C TYR A 410 49.48 -21.60 -0.90
N THR A 411 49.88 -21.03 -2.02
CA THR A 411 49.37 -19.71 -2.48
C THR A 411 48.77 -19.85 -3.86
N ALA A 412 47.67 -19.24 -4.10
CA ALA A 412 47.04 -19.17 -5.42
C ALA A 412 46.37 -17.82 -5.65
N THR A 413 46.48 -17.34 -6.88
CA THR A 413 45.79 -16.16 -7.36
C THR A 413 44.68 -16.59 -8.29
N HIS A 414 43.49 -16.10 -8.04
CA HIS A 414 42.29 -16.35 -8.82
C HIS A 414 41.82 -15.03 -9.42
N THR A 415 41.78 -14.92 -10.74
CA THR A 415 41.29 -13.74 -11.42
C THR A 415 39.93 -13.99 -12.04
N SER A 416 38.99 -13.09 -11.83
CA SER A 416 37.72 -13.16 -12.50
C SER A 416 37.87 -12.76 -13.98
N ASN A 417 36.97 -13.24 -14.82
CA ASN A 417 36.69 -12.55 -16.05
C ASN A 417 36.06 -11.19 -15.70
N PRO A 418 36.16 -10.17 -16.59
CA PRO A 418 35.51 -8.88 -16.38
C PRO A 418 34.07 -9.07 -15.92
N SER A 419 33.77 -8.50 -14.77
CA SER A 419 32.45 -8.62 -14.15
C SER A 419 31.76 -7.28 -14.16
N PHE A 420 30.47 -7.28 -14.40
CA PHE A 420 29.70 -6.06 -14.33
C PHE A 420 28.51 -6.29 -13.42
N ILE A 421 28.29 -5.34 -12.59
CA ILE A 421 27.00 -5.12 -11.96
C ILE A 421 26.26 -4.19 -12.90
N THR A 422 25.32 -4.70 -13.64
CA THR A 422 24.35 -3.85 -14.32
C THR A 422 23.33 -3.51 -13.25
N THR A 423 23.50 -2.37 -12.64
CA THR A 423 22.42 -1.84 -11.85
C THR A 423 21.55 -1.01 -12.77
N THR A 424 20.44 -1.53 -13.16
CA THR A 424 19.25 -0.76 -12.98
C THR A 424 18.99 -0.83 -11.48
N ALA A 425 19.19 0.24 -10.75
CA ALA A 425 18.63 0.37 -9.41
C ALA A 425 17.13 0.46 -9.63
N ASP A 426 16.50 -0.69 -9.83
CA ASP A 426 15.07 -0.74 -10.07
C ASP A 426 14.38 -0.47 -8.73
N ILE A 427 13.58 0.56 -8.73
CA ILE A 427 12.68 0.85 -7.64
C ILE A 427 11.50 -0.09 -7.80
N GLU A 428 11.52 -1.12 -6.97
CA GLU A 428 10.39 -2.03 -6.82
C GLU A 428 9.38 -1.35 -5.91
N LEU A 429 8.27 -0.87 -6.48
CA LEU A 429 7.26 -0.12 -5.74
C LEU A 429 6.67 -0.92 -4.57
N LEU A 430 6.46 -2.21 -4.72
CA LEU A 430 5.94 -3.05 -3.64
C LEU A 430 6.83 -3.06 -2.40
N ASN A 431 8.14 -2.88 -2.56
CA ASN A 431 9.07 -2.78 -1.44
C ASN A 431 9.02 -1.42 -0.73
N GLN A 432 8.40 -0.43 -1.36
CA GLN A 432 8.28 0.94 -0.82
C GLN A 432 6.88 1.23 -0.24
N VAL A 433 5.92 0.34 -0.42
CA VAL A 433 4.54 0.53 0.06
C VAL A 433 4.51 0.62 1.59
N PRO A 434 3.78 1.58 2.16
CA PRO A 434 3.51 1.61 3.60
C PRO A 434 2.80 0.34 4.09
N ASP A 435 3.07 -0.06 5.33
CA ASP A 435 2.47 -1.25 5.93
C ASP A 435 1.01 -1.01 6.31
N ILE A 436 0.10 -1.27 5.38
CA ILE A 436 -1.34 -1.18 5.57
C ILE A 436 -2.07 -2.33 4.87
N LYS A 437 -3.12 -2.85 5.50
CA LYS A 437 -4.01 -3.84 4.87
C LYS A 437 -4.85 -3.18 3.78
N VAL A 438 -5.13 -3.93 2.71
CA VAL A 438 -5.99 -3.48 1.61
C VAL A 438 -7.37 -3.05 2.10
N LEU A 439 -7.96 -3.82 3.03
CA LEU A 439 -9.26 -3.46 3.63
C LEU A 439 -9.20 -2.17 4.44
N ASP A 440 -8.15 -1.97 5.23
CA ASP A 440 -8.01 -0.76 6.06
C ASP A 440 -7.77 0.47 5.18
N PHE A 441 -7.04 0.32 4.09
CA PHE A 441 -6.88 1.37 3.08
C PHE A 441 -8.23 1.76 2.44
N LEU A 442 -9.02 0.76 2.00
CA LEU A 442 -10.35 1.03 1.44
C LEU A 442 -11.29 1.66 2.47
N ARG A 443 -11.31 1.15 3.70
CA ARG A 443 -12.11 1.73 4.81
C ARG A 443 -11.73 3.19 5.05
N ALA A 444 -10.44 3.48 5.10
CA ALA A 444 -9.95 4.83 5.28
C ALA A 444 -10.44 5.76 4.19
N LEU A 445 -10.27 5.36 2.93
CA LEU A 445 -10.73 6.14 1.77
C LEU A 445 -12.25 6.37 1.79
N PHE A 446 -13.02 5.34 2.13
CA PHE A 446 -14.47 5.41 2.26
C PHE A 446 -14.90 6.31 3.42
N SER A 447 -14.22 6.20 4.56
CA SER A 447 -14.50 7.04 5.73
C SER A 447 -14.10 8.50 5.52
N MET A 448 -13.05 8.78 4.73
CA MET A 448 -12.69 10.16 4.40
C MET A 448 -13.81 10.87 3.62
N HIS A 449 -14.40 10.19 2.66
CA HIS A 449 -15.33 10.78 1.71
C HIS A 449 -16.79 10.36 1.93
N ASN A 450 -17.11 9.74 3.08
CA ASN A 450 -18.45 9.23 3.40
C ASN A 450 -19.06 8.42 2.24
N LEU A 451 -18.28 7.42 1.77
CA LEU A 451 -18.68 6.60 0.63
C LEU A 451 -19.49 5.39 1.07
N THR A 452 -20.27 4.90 0.16
CA THR A 452 -20.95 3.62 0.22
C THR A 452 -20.69 2.83 -1.06
N ALA A 453 -20.71 1.49 -0.96
CA ALA A 453 -20.53 0.63 -2.11
C ALA A 453 -21.64 -0.44 -2.16
N PHE A 454 -22.02 -0.81 -3.37
CA PHE A 454 -22.97 -1.90 -3.62
C PHE A 454 -22.71 -2.54 -4.97
N LEU A 455 -23.16 -3.79 -5.15
CA LEU A 455 -23.11 -4.48 -6.43
C LEU A 455 -24.29 -4.09 -7.29
N ASN A 456 -24.03 -3.72 -8.54
CA ASN A 456 -25.08 -3.58 -9.55
C ASN A 456 -25.44 -4.93 -10.18
N PHE A 457 -26.43 -4.95 -11.05
CA PHE A 457 -26.89 -6.16 -11.74
C PHE A 457 -25.83 -6.79 -12.68
N ASN A 458 -24.81 -6.02 -13.07
CA ASN A 458 -23.71 -6.50 -13.91
C ASN A 458 -22.58 -7.15 -13.09
N GLY A 459 -22.69 -7.16 -11.77
CA GLY A 459 -21.62 -7.62 -10.88
C GLY A 459 -20.49 -6.61 -10.67
N GLU A 460 -20.70 -5.33 -11.04
CA GLU A 460 -19.75 -4.26 -10.80
C GLU A 460 -20.00 -3.61 -9.44
N VAL A 461 -18.94 -3.26 -8.74
CA VAL A 461 -19.01 -2.51 -7.48
C VAL A 461 -19.20 -1.03 -7.79
N VAL A 462 -20.33 -0.50 -7.41
CA VAL A 462 -20.67 0.92 -7.55
C VAL A 462 -20.29 1.64 -6.26
N VAL A 463 -19.44 2.67 -6.34
CA VAL A 463 -18.98 3.47 -5.21
C VAL A 463 -19.50 4.90 -5.35
N LYS A 464 -20.31 5.33 -4.41
CA LYS A 464 -20.92 6.68 -4.40
C LYS A 464 -20.74 7.36 -3.05
N THR A 465 -20.78 8.69 -3.03
CA THR A 465 -20.98 9.39 -1.77
C THR A 465 -22.37 9.05 -1.22
N LEU A 466 -22.51 9.06 0.08
CA LEU A 466 -23.79 8.73 0.72
C LEU A 466 -24.92 9.68 0.29
N ASP A 467 -24.59 10.97 0.13
CA ASP A 467 -25.55 11.96 -0.40
C ASP A 467 -25.97 11.66 -1.84
N SER A 468 -25.03 11.29 -2.72
CA SER A 468 -25.32 10.89 -4.10
C SER A 468 -26.15 9.61 -4.16
N PHE A 469 -25.86 8.66 -3.27
CA PHE A 469 -26.60 7.43 -3.15
C PHE A 469 -28.08 7.69 -2.83
N TYR A 470 -28.35 8.52 -1.81
CA TYR A 470 -29.72 8.84 -1.41
C TYR A 470 -30.46 9.79 -2.37
N SER A 471 -29.75 10.57 -3.17
CA SER A 471 -30.38 11.54 -4.10
C SER A 471 -30.53 11.01 -5.52
N GLY A 472 -29.79 9.99 -5.91
CA GLY A 472 -29.66 9.54 -7.31
C GLY A 472 -30.54 8.38 -7.74
N GLY A 473 -31.30 7.76 -6.84
CA GLY A 473 -32.07 6.56 -7.14
C GLY A 473 -33.53 6.84 -7.59
N ASP A 474 -34.20 5.77 -8.02
CA ASP A 474 -35.60 5.83 -8.43
C ASP A 474 -36.51 6.14 -7.24
N THR A 475 -37.60 6.89 -7.53
CA THR A 475 -38.64 7.25 -6.56
C THR A 475 -39.88 6.41 -6.77
N PHE A 476 -40.32 5.69 -5.75
CA PHE A 476 -41.56 4.91 -5.80
C PHE A 476 -42.55 5.43 -4.77
N ASP A 477 -43.75 5.73 -5.21
CA ASP A 477 -44.91 6.00 -4.30
C ASP A 477 -45.51 4.66 -3.85
N ILE A 478 -45.26 4.30 -2.62
CA ILE A 478 -45.77 3.05 -2.00
C ILE A 478 -46.99 3.33 -1.09
N THR A 479 -47.45 4.58 -0.97
CA THR A 479 -48.57 4.95 -0.10
C THR A 479 -49.77 4.03 -0.23
N PRO A 480 -50.22 3.64 -1.44
CA PRO A 480 -51.39 2.76 -1.60
C PRO A 480 -51.19 1.33 -1.06
N PHE A 481 -49.93 0.94 -0.81
CA PHE A 481 -49.58 -0.41 -0.43
C PHE A 481 -49.17 -0.57 1.03
N VAL A 482 -49.10 0.55 1.77
CA VAL A 482 -48.70 0.55 3.20
C VAL A 482 -49.90 0.09 4.05
N LYS A 483 -49.61 -0.81 4.99
CA LYS A 483 -50.57 -1.18 6.02
C LYS A 483 -50.60 -0.09 7.08
N THR A 484 -51.78 0.48 7.32
CA THR A 484 -51.98 1.61 8.23
C THR A 484 -52.37 1.21 9.64
N ASP A 485 -52.61 -0.07 9.86
CA ASP A 485 -53.07 -0.65 11.13
C ASP A 485 -52.02 -0.63 12.23
N GLU A 486 -50.74 -0.81 11.85
CA GLU A 486 -49.63 -0.75 12.80
C GLU A 486 -48.36 -0.21 12.18
N HIS A 487 -47.76 0.78 12.83
CA HIS A 487 -46.44 1.30 12.49
C HIS A 487 -45.72 1.81 13.75
N THR A 488 -44.40 1.81 13.73
CA THR A 488 -43.61 2.31 14.86
C THR A 488 -42.79 3.53 14.43
N VAL A 489 -42.64 4.47 15.36
CA VAL A 489 -41.83 5.68 15.16
C VAL A 489 -40.78 5.73 16.26
N GLY A 490 -39.53 5.68 15.86
CA GLY A 490 -38.38 5.71 16.75
C GLY A 490 -37.56 7.00 16.64
N ALA A 491 -36.71 7.25 17.60
CA ALA A 491 -35.72 8.32 17.55
C ALA A 491 -34.50 7.89 16.74
N THR A 492 -33.83 8.84 16.11
CA THR A 492 -32.54 8.66 15.47
C THR A 492 -31.41 8.51 16.50
N VAL A 493 -30.20 8.21 16.02
CA VAL A 493 -29.02 7.92 16.85
C VAL A 493 -28.66 9.11 17.74
N PRO A 494 -28.41 8.90 19.05
CA PRO A 494 -28.22 9.98 20.01
C PRO A 494 -26.74 10.30 20.24
N PHE A 495 -26.02 10.76 19.23
CA PHE A 495 -24.67 11.31 19.44
C PHE A 495 -24.74 12.82 19.63
N SER A 496 -23.95 13.36 20.55
CA SER A 496 -23.83 14.80 20.80
C SER A 496 -22.56 15.39 20.21
N GLU A 497 -21.61 14.55 19.92
CA GLU A 497 -20.28 14.93 19.47
C GLU A 497 -19.77 13.93 18.45
N ILE A 498 -19.13 14.41 17.40
CA ILE A 498 -18.51 13.59 16.38
C ILE A 498 -17.11 14.13 16.16
N ASP A 499 -16.11 13.28 16.41
CA ASP A 499 -14.72 13.60 16.14
C ASP A 499 -14.26 12.94 14.85
N PHE A 500 -13.66 13.75 14.00
CA PHE A 500 -12.97 13.34 12.80
C PHE A 500 -11.47 13.50 13.04
N GLU A 501 -10.78 12.36 13.13
CA GLU A 501 -9.37 12.31 13.54
C GLU A 501 -8.53 11.54 12.52
N TYR A 502 -7.32 12.02 12.31
CA TYR A 502 -6.23 11.28 11.66
C TYR A 502 -5.37 10.56 12.72
N VAL A 503 -4.45 9.70 12.26
CA VAL A 503 -3.40 9.19 13.15
C VAL A 503 -2.61 10.38 13.70
N GLU A 504 -2.17 10.28 14.93
CA GLU A 504 -1.44 11.36 15.59
C GLU A 504 -0.18 11.73 14.79
N PRO A 505 -0.11 12.98 14.29
CA PRO A 505 0.98 13.40 13.42
C PRO A 505 2.26 13.55 14.22
N LYS A 506 3.35 13.01 13.68
CA LYS A 506 4.68 13.10 14.29
C LYS A 506 5.53 14.21 13.66
N SER A 507 5.10 14.76 12.53
CA SER A 507 5.86 15.80 11.84
C SER A 507 5.96 17.08 12.66
N ILE A 508 7.14 17.70 12.66
CA ILE A 508 7.44 18.89 13.46
C ILE A 508 6.45 20.04 13.23
N LEU A 509 6.04 20.26 11.98
CA LEU A 509 5.10 21.33 11.64
C LEU A 509 3.70 21.08 12.18
N ALA A 510 3.20 19.85 12.11
CA ALA A 510 1.90 19.51 12.64
C ALA A 510 1.88 19.61 14.18
N GLN A 511 2.98 19.25 14.82
CA GLN A 511 3.14 19.43 16.28
C GLN A 511 3.23 20.91 16.67
N GLN A 512 3.97 21.70 15.90
CA GLN A 512 4.02 23.15 16.11
C GLN A 512 2.63 23.79 15.94
N PHE A 513 1.88 23.36 14.95
CA PHE A 513 0.50 23.80 14.74
C PHE A 513 -0.38 23.46 15.95
N PHE A 514 -0.29 22.23 16.45
CA PHE A 514 -1.02 21.80 17.64
C PHE A 514 -0.65 22.63 18.88
N ASN A 515 0.64 22.85 19.12
CA ASN A 515 1.13 23.64 20.25
C ASN A 515 0.68 25.11 20.20
N THR A 516 0.50 25.65 18.98
CA THR A 516 0.10 27.04 18.78
C THR A 516 -1.42 27.22 18.87
N ASN A 517 -2.19 26.29 18.31
CA ASN A 517 -3.63 26.43 18.12
C ASN A 517 -4.45 25.56 19.09
N ASN A 518 -3.82 24.63 19.81
CA ASN A 518 -4.47 23.62 20.66
C ASN A 518 -5.54 22.79 19.88
N GLN A 519 -5.31 22.62 18.57
CA GLN A 519 -6.12 21.84 17.66
C GLN A 519 -5.19 21.15 16.68
N LYS A 520 -5.42 19.89 16.41
CA LYS A 520 -4.64 19.14 15.41
C LYS A 520 -5.00 19.60 14.01
N TYR A 521 -4.01 19.69 13.16
CA TYR A 521 -4.21 20.08 11.76
C TYR A 521 -5.08 19.05 11.02
N GLY A 522 -6.08 19.53 10.29
CA GLY A 522 -6.97 18.70 9.47
C GLY A 522 -8.11 18.01 10.22
N GLU A 523 -8.12 18.02 11.55
CA GLU A 523 -9.17 17.39 12.35
C GLU A 523 -10.36 18.32 12.60
N LEU A 524 -11.50 17.72 12.94
CA LEU A 524 -12.72 18.46 13.30
C LEU A 524 -13.44 17.77 14.45
N ASN A 525 -13.77 18.54 15.46
CA ASN A 525 -14.75 18.19 16.49
C ASN A 525 -16.08 18.87 16.14
N TYR A 526 -17.08 18.09 15.76
CA TYR A 526 -18.42 18.59 15.47
C TYR A 526 -19.34 18.39 16.66
N LEU A 527 -19.87 19.49 17.18
CA LEU A 527 -20.84 19.48 18.28
C LEU A 527 -22.26 19.54 17.71
N ALA A 528 -23.01 18.47 17.89
CA ALA A 528 -24.44 18.44 17.58
C ALA A 528 -25.24 19.10 18.71
N ASP A 529 -26.31 19.83 18.36
CA ASP A 529 -27.18 20.49 19.36
C ASP A 529 -28.03 19.46 20.13
N THR A 530 -27.40 18.61 20.93
CA THR A 530 -28.06 17.62 21.78
C THR A 530 -27.53 17.66 23.20
N THR A 531 -28.41 17.36 24.16
CA THR A 531 -28.07 17.34 25.59
C THR A 531 -27.55 16.00 26.09
N LYS A 532 -27.35 14.99 25.21
CA LYS A 532 -26.92 13.65 25.58
C LYS A 532 -25.50 13.36 25.11
N SER A 533 -24.69 12.88 26.03
CA SER A 533 -23.24 12.70 25.91
C SER A 533 -22.82 11.37 25.34
N LYS A 534 -23.14 11.07 24.08
CA LYS A 534 -22.42 9.99 23.38
C LYS A 534 -21.57 10.61 22.29
N LYS A 535 -20.29 10.33 22.35
CA LYS A 535 -19.30 10.68 21.35
C LYS A 535 -19.23 9.60 20.29
N TYR A 536 -19.05 10.02 19.07
CA TYR A 536 -18.78 9.15 17.93
C TYR A 536 -17.45 9.59 17.31
N GLU A 537 -16.58 8.63 17.00
CA GLU A 537 -15.24 8.89 16.47
C GLU A 537 -15.09 8.26 15.09
N ILE A 538 -14.63 9.05 14.13
CA ILE A 538 -14.22 8.62 12.79
C ILE A 538 -12.70 8.77 12.72
N LYS A 539 -11.98 7.64 12.85
CA LYS A 539 -10.53 7.60 12.81
C LYS A 539 -10.03 7.12 11.47
N ILE A 540 -9.20 7.92 10.84
CA ILE A 540 -8.57 7.62 9.57
C ILE A 540 -7.14 7.13 9.85
N PRO A 541 -6.75 5.92 9.43
CA PRO A 541 -5.42 5.35 9.69
C PRO A 541 -4.34 5.90 8.74
N PHE A 542 -4.52 7.11 8.23
CA PHE A 542 -3.52 7.81 7.45
C PHE A 542 -2.87 8.91 8.28
N GLU A 543 -1.60 9.18 8.02
CA GLU A 543 -0.96 10.38 8.50
C GLU A 543 -1.46 11.58 7.70
N HIS A 544 -1.64 12.70 8.39
CA HIS A 544 -2.02 13.95 7.76
C HIS A 544 -0.92 14.98 8.01
N MET A 545 -0.26 15.41 6.94
CA MET A 545 0.90 16.28 7.01
C MET A 545 0.52 17.73 6.72
N LEU A 546 1.04 18.63 7.52
CA LEU A 546 1.05 20.05 7.19
C LEU A 546 2.26 20.32 6.27
N PHE A 547 2.00 20.65 5.02
CA PHE A 547 3.03 21.02 4.05
C PHE A 547 3.45 22.48 4.23
N GLU A 548 4.76 22.73 4.15
CA GLU A 548 5.34 24.04 4.33
C GLU A 548 5.50 24.77 3.00
N ARG A 549 4.92 25.97 2.89
CA ARG A 549 5.25 26.90 1.82
C ARG A 549 6.53 27.64 2.18
N LEU A 550 7.61 27.39 1.43
CA LEU A 550 8.89 28.01 1.73
C LEU A 550 8.86 29.53 1.50
N GLN A 551 9.48 30.25 2.39
CA GLN A 551 9.68 31.68 2.32
C GLN A 551 11.15 31.97 2.03
N ASP A 552 11.41 32.91 1.12
CA ASP A 552 12.78 33.37 0.89
C ASP A 552 13.34 34.01 2.16
N LYS A 553 14.42 33.48 2.68
CA LYS A 553 15.01 33.90 3.94
C LYS A 553 15.44 35.37 3.96
N THR A 554 15.80 35.92 2.79
CA THR A 554 16.30 37.27 2.71
C THR A 554 15.21 38.29 2.48
N SER A 555 14.30 38.03 1.55
CA SER A 555 13.24 38.96 1.18
C SER A 555 11.98 38.78 2.00
N SER A 556 11.86 37.69 2.77
CA SER A 556 10.63 37.28 3.44
C SER A 556 9.45 37.13 2.46
N ALA A 557 9.71 37.00 1.17
CA ALA A 557 8.69 36.75 0.17
C ALA A 557 8.32 35.26 0.18
N LEU A 558 7.02 34.98 0.12
CA LEU A 558 6.54 33.61 -0.12
C LEU A 558 6.90 33.18 -1.52
N THR A 559 7.48 32.00 -1.61
CA THR A 559 7.77 31.34 -2.88
C THR A 559 6.59 30.48 -3.32
N THR A 560 6.66 29.93 -4.52
CA THR A 560 5.72 28.90 -5.01
C THR A 560 6.12 27.48 -4.59
N VAL A 561 7.26 27.33 -3.93
CA VAL A 561 7.81 26.05 -3.50
C VAL A 561 7.11 25.57 -2.23
N GLN A 562 6.45 24.43 -2.30
CA GLN A 562 5.84 23.76 -1.16
C GLN A 562 6.49 22.41 -0.92
N VAL A 563 6.82 22.11 0.33
CA VAL A 563 7.57 20.93 0.72
C VAL A 563 6.91 20.20 1.87
N GLY A 564 7.19 18.93 1.98
CA GLY A 564 6.88 18.12 3.15
C GLY A 564 8.13 17.70 3.89
N SER A 565 8.05 17.52 5.19
CA SER A 565 9.15 17.03 6.02
C SER A 565 8.68 15.96 6.99
N PHE A 566 9.31 14.80 6.94
CA PHE A 566 9.05 13.65 7.80
C PHE A 566 10.02 13.58 8.99
N LEU A 567 10.40 14.73 9.51
CA LEU A 567 11.21 14.85 10.70
C LEU A 567 10.30 14.99 11.93
N ASP A 568 10.66 14.32 13.01
CA ASP A 568 10.05 14.51 14.32
C ASP A 568 10.60 15.76 15.03
N ASP A 569 10.15 16.01 16.24
CA ASP A 569 10.57 17.13 17.09
C ASP A 569 12.06 17.10 17.48
N ASN A 570 12.72 15.96 17.34
CA ASN A 570 14.15 15.81 17.56
C ASN A 570 14.97 15.98 16.27
N LEU A 571 14.33 16.31 15.15
CA LEU A 571 14.92 16.34 13.79
C LEU A 571 15.42 14.98 13.31
N GLU A 572 14.84 13.90 13.85
CA GLU A 572 15.12 12.54 13.42
C GLU A 572 14.06 12.07 12.43
N PRO A 573 14.43 11.29 11.41
CA PRO A 573 13.46 10.70 10.49
C PRO A 573 12.47 9.83 11.23
N SER A 574 11.17 10.12 11.08
CA SER A 574 10.11 9.28 11.65
C SER A 574 9.65 8.24 10.63
N ILE A 575 9.24 7.05 11.12
CA ILE A 575 8.49 6.09 10.31
C ILE A 575 7.03 6.48 10.45
N GLY A 576 6.46 7.03 9.38
CA GLY A 576 5.07 7.47 9.35
C GLY A 576 4.10 6.35 9.02
N GLN A 577 2.83 6.66 9.18
CA GLN A 577 1.73 5.89 8.62
C GLN A 577 1.56 6.23 7.12
N PRO A 578 0.72 5.50 6.37
CA PRO A 578 0.43 5.86 4.97
C PRO A 578 0.00 7.32 4.86
N LEU A 579 0.64 8.06 3.94
CA LEU A 579 0.36 9.48 3.70
C LEU A 579 -0.32 9.64 2.34
N LEU A 580 -1.51 10.24 2.34
CA LEU A 580 -2.17 10.71 1.13
C LEU A 580 -1.98 12.23 0.98
N PHE A 581 -1.81 12.67 -0.25
CA PHE A 581 -1.69 14.08 -0.59
C PHE A 581 -2.11 14.33 -2.04
N TYR A 582 -2.43 15.57 -2.36
CA TYR A 582 -2.61 16.01 -3.75
C TYR A 582 -1.26 16.42 -4.34
N GLY A 583 -0.91 15.85 -5.48
CA GLY A 583 0.19 16.34 -6.30
C GLY A 583 -0.27 17.54 -7.10
N ILE A 584 0.42 18.66 -6.97
CA ILE A 584 0.17 19.87 -7.76
C ILE A 584 1.36 20.09 -8.70
N TYR A 585 1.06 20.11 -10.00
CA TYR A 585 2.06 20.43 -11.00
C TYR A 585 2.22 21.95 -11.14
N GLN A 586 3.42 22.45 -10.82
CA GLN A 586 3.75 23.87 -10.89
C GLN A 586 4.53 24.15 -12.18
N GLN A 587 4.10 25.16 -12.95
CA GLN A 587 4.73 25.55 -14.19
C GLN A 587 5.26 26.98 -14.09
N ASN A 588 6.47 27.23 -14.59
CA ASN A 588 7.13 28.53 -14.63
C ASN A 588 7.13 29.25 -13.28
N GLN A 589 7.49 28.52 -12.23
CA GLN A 589 7.47 29.00 -10.85
C GLN A 589 8.88 29.32 -10.35
N ASP A 590 9.03 29.52 -9.03
CA ASP A 590 10.33 29.75 -8.43
C ASP A 590 11.28 28.59 -8.71
N ASN A 591 12.46 28.91 -9.22
CA ASN A 591 13.42 27.91 -9.64
C ASN A 591 14.04 27.19 -8.45
N ILE A 592 14.14 25.88 -8.55
CA ILE A 592 14.87 25.05 -7.60
C ILE A 592 16.04 24.36 -8.30
N ASN A 593 17.08 24.04 -7.54
CA ASN A 593 18.18 23.23 -8.00
C ASN A 593 17.94 21.75 -7.69
N PHE A 594 18.28 20.89 -8.64
CA PHE A 594 18.37 19.47 -8.48
C PHE A 594 19.80 19.00 -8.69
N LEU A 595 20.34 18.21 -7.76
CA LEU A 595 21.69 17.69 -7.84
C LEU A 595 21.70 16.37 -8.60
N GLU A 596 22.34 16.35 -9.77
CA GLU A 596 22.43 15.14 -10.61
C GLU A 596 23.49 14.14 -10.14
N SER A 597 24.35 14.55 -9.21
CA SER A 597 25.38 13.69 -8.61
C SER A 597 25.37 13.77 -7.10
N THR A 598 25.62 12.64 -6.44
CA THR A 598 25.81 12.60 -5.00
C THR A 598 26.97 13.51 -4.57
N ARG A 599 26.82 14.16 -3.41
CA ARG A 599 27.91 14.95 -2.82
C ARG A 599 29.08 14.05 -2.49
N PRO A 600 30.29 14.40 -2.93
CA PRO A 600 31.45 13.79 -2.32
C PRO A 600 31.56 14.31 -0.87
N GLU A 601 31.49 13.42 0.09
CA GLU A 601 31.83 13.72 1.47
C GLU A 601 33.35 13.86 1.62
N THR A 602 33.92 14.94 1.12
CA THR A 602 35.35 15.26 1.36
C THR A 602 35.49 16.64 1.95
N TYR A 603 35.79 16.68 3.20
CA TYR A 603 36.34 17.85 3.88
C TYR A 603 37.71 18.17 3.27
N GLY A 604 37.83 19.36 2.67
CA GLY A 604 39.13 20.03 2.49
C GLY A 604 39.85 19.83 1.17
N GLY A 605 39.18 19.82 0.03
CA GLY A 605 39.81 19.85 -1.30
C GLY A 605 38.81 20.28 -2.37
N LEU A 606 39.27 20.88 -3.44
CA LEU A 606 38.47 21.32 -4.58
C LEU A 606 37.35 20.36 -4.91
N CYS A 607 36.12 20.79 -4.63
CA CYS A 607 34.94 19.99 -4.91
C CYS A 607 34.85 19.67 -6.41
N PRO A 608 34.62 18.40 -6.78
CA PRO A 608 34.25 18.10 -8.16
C PRO A 608 32.99 18.92 -8.52
N THR A 609 32.98 19.46 -9.69
CA THR A 609 31.82 20.17 -10.26
C THR A 609 30.69 19.17 -10.46
N GLY A 610 29.81 19.04 -9.48
CA GLY A 610 28.55 18.32 -9.67
C GLY A 610 27.72 19.05 -10.74
N THR A 611 27.08 18.30 -11.60
CA THR A 611 26.13 18.88 -12.56
C THR A 611 24.83 19.13 -11.82
N ASN A 612 24.41 20.39 -11.79
CA ASN A 612 23.12 20.79 -11.24
C ASN A 612 22.17 21.08 -12.40
N SER A 613 20.92 20.68 -12.24
CA SER A 613 19.83 21.13 -13.10
C SER A 613 18.98 22.16 -12.38
N THR A 614 18.60 23.20 -13.08
CA THR A 614 17.59 24.15 -12.60
C THR A 614 16.23 23.69 -13.09
N LEU A 615 15.31 23.46 -12.17
CA LEU A 615 13.93 23.11 -12.46
C LEU A 615 13.04 24.33 -12.22
N ASN A 616 12.20 24.65 -13.17
CA ASN A 616 11.16 25.67 -13.09
C ASN A 616 9.75 25.08 -13.16
N ASP A 617 9.66 23.83 -13.55
CA ASP A 617 8.44 23.02 -13.56
C ASP A 617 8.68 21.80 -12.65
N TYR A 618 7.77 21.53 -11.72
CA TYR A 618 7.93 20.40 -10.80
C TYR A 618 6.66 20.12 -10.01
N TRP A 619 6.58 18.91 -9.47
CA TRP A 619 5.49 18.46 -8.60
C TRP A 619 5.72 18.83 -7.14
N ILE A 620 4.73 19.52 -6.55
CA ILE A 620 4.72 19.82 -5.11
C ILE A 620 3.63 19.03 -4.42
N PRO A 621 3.85 18.59 -3.15
CA PRO A 621 2.82 17.96 -2.35
C PRO A 621 1.91 19.00 -1.69
N SER A 622 0.63 18.68 -1.53
CA SER A 622 -0.34 19.55 -0.85
C SER A 622 -1.44 18.74 -0.16
N ALA A 623 -2.02 19.29 0.89
CA ALA A 623 -3.28 18.78 1.44
C ALA A 623 -4.48 19.11 0.53
N CYS A 624 -4.30 19.98 -0.47
CA CYS A 624 -5.34 20.48 -1.36
C CYS A 624 -5.00 20.22 -2.82
N ASN A 625 -6.02 20.12 -3.67
CA ASN A 625 -5.85 19.88 -5.11
C ASN A 625 -5.24 21.07 -5.87
N GLU A 626 -5.23 22.23 -5.28
CA GLU A 626 -4.66 23.48 -5.83
C GLU A 626 -4.21 24.40 -4.69
N LEU A 627 -3.25 25.26 -4.96
CA LEU A 627 -2.87 26.28 -3.99
C LEU A 627 -3.94 27.36 -3.97
N GLY A 628 -4.55 27.52 -2.81
CA GLY A 628 -5.52 28.61 -2.60
C GLY A 628 -4.88 29.98 -2.77
N THR A 629 -5.69 30.96 -3.10
CA THR A 629 -5.25 32.37 -3.08
C THR A 629 -5.43 32.97 -1.69
N SER A 630 -5.02 34.23 -1.50
CA SER A 630 -5.23 34.96 -0.23
C SER A 630 -6.71 35.10 0.19
N SER A 631 -7.64 34.90 -0.74
CA SER A 631 -9.07 35.09 -0.49
C SER A 631 -9.96 33.93 -0.94
N THR A 632 -9.41 32.96 -1.66
CA THR A 632 -10.18 31.85 -2.24
C THR A 632 -9.63 30.52 -1.78
N PRO A 633 -10.39 29.69 -1.04
CA PRO A 633 -9.97 28.36 -0.64
C PRO A 633 -9.86 27.43 -1.85
N PRO A 634 -9.06 26.35 -1.76
CA PRO A 634 -8.99 25.29 -2.77
C PRO A 634 -10.33 24.60 -2.98
N THR A 635 -10.50 23.97 -4.14
CA THR A 635 -11.76 23.27 -4.49
C THR A 635 -11.94 21.97 -3.73
N TYR A 636 -10.84 21.19 -3.54
CA TYR A 636 -10.83 19.95 -2.76
C TYR A 636 -9.67 19.98 -1.78
N ASN A 637 -9.89 19.45 -0.59
CA ASN A 637 -8.83 19.27 0.38
C ASN A 637 -9.03 17.99 1.20
N LEU A 638 -8.02 17.60 1.95
CA LEU A 638 -8.03 16.43 2.82
C LEU A 638 -8.31 16.77 4.29
N ASN A 639 -8.60 18.03 4.60
CA ASN A 639 -8.93 18.46 5.95
C ASN A 639 -10.41 18.24 6.25
N PHE A 640 -10.73 17.71 7.42
CA PHE A 640 -12.10 17.70 7.91
C PHE A 640 -12.58 19.08 8.37
N GLY A 641 -11.64 19.84 8.98
CA GLY A 641 -11.88 21.20 9.43
C GLY A 641 -11.54 22.27 8.38
N SER A 642 -11.30 23.47 8.86
CA SER A 642 -10.94 24.61 8.01
C SER A 642 -9.57 24.42 7.38
N GLU A 643 -9.45 24.82 6.12
CA GLU A 643 -8.17 24.88 5.41
C GLU A 643 -7.37 26.11 5.82
N ILE A 644 -6.05 25.98 5.81
CA ILE A 644 -5.14 27.09 6.12
C ILE A 644 -4.87 27.90 4.86
N ASN A 645 -5.02 29.21 4.97
CA ASN A 645 -4.52 30.12 3.96
C ASN A 645 -2.99 30.11 3.99
N THR A 646 -2.38 29.56 2.95
CA THR A 646 -0.91 29.42 2.82
C THR A 646 -0.15 30.74 2.80
N TYR A 647 -0.83 31.86 2.51
CA TYR A 647 -0.21 33.19 2.49
C TYR A 647 -0.17 33.86 3.86
N THR A 648 -1.15 33.61 4.71
CA THR A 648 -1.30 34.24 6.02
C THR A 648 -1.14 33.26 7.19
N LEU A 649 -1.09 31.95 6.92
CA LEU A 649 -1.06 30.87 7.89
C LEU A 649 -2.25 30.91 8.88
N THR A 650 -3.37 31.46 8.43
CA THR A 650 -4.64 31.51 9.15
C THR A 650 -5.70 30.75 8.36
N ASP A 651 -6.75 30.29 9.01
CA ASP A 651 -7.85 29.64 8.29
C ASP A 651 -8.58 30.62 7.38
N TYR A 652 -9.28 30.10 6.37
CA TYR A 652 -10.13 30.91 5.47
C TYR A 652 -11.44 31.39 6.12
N GLY A 653 -11.68 31.02 7.38
CA GLY A 653 -12.91 31.31 8.09
C GLY A 653 -14.05 30.35 7.70
N GLY A 654 -14.22 29.30 8.49
CA GLY A 654 -15.21 28.25 8.24
C GLY A 654 -14.64 27.02 7.52
N ASN A 655 -15.47 25.99 7.38
CA ASN A 655 -15.07 24.68 6.83
C ASN A 655 -15.20 24.60 5.31
N ASN A 656 -14.90 25.67 4.59
CA ASN A 656 -15.12 25.77 3.13
C ASN A 656 -14.41 24.65 2.37
N ASN A 657 -15.18 23.88 1.60
CA ASN A 657 -14.71 22.74 0.80
C ASN A 657 -13.97 21.65 1.59
N SER A 658 -14.13 21.62 2.90
CA SER A 658 -13.56 20.57 3.75
C SER A 658 -14.24 19.21 3.48
N LEU A 659 -13.59 18.11 3.89
CA LEU A 659 -14.20 16.78 3.84
C LEU A 659 -15.53 16.73 4.58
N PHE A 660 -15.60 17.42 5.75
CA PHE A 660 -16.83 17.50 6.51
C PHE A 660 -17.93 18.21 5.71
N GLN A 661 -17.67 19.42 5.23
CA GLN A 661 -18.68 20.19 4.52
C GLN A 661 -19.17 19.50 3.24
N THR A 662 -18.23 18.91 2.50
CA THR A 662 -18.54 18.31 1.20
C THR A 662 -19.27 16.97 1.32
N TYR A 663 -18.91 16.14 2.31
CA TYR A 663 -19.36 14.75 2.35
C TYR A 663 -20.19 14.38 3.57
N TYR A 664 -20.09 15.14 4.66
CA TYR A 664 -20.70 14.78 5.93
C TYR A 664 -21.79 15.73 6.41
N GLU A 665 -21.70 17.02 6.15
CA GLU A 665 -22.56 18.03 6.73
C GLU A 665 -24.03 17.76 6.48
N ASN A 666 -24.41 17.50 5.22
CA ASN A 666 -25.80 17.20 4.86
C ASN A 666 -26.34 15.96 5.56
N TYR A 667 -25.54 14.89 5.57
CA TYR A 667 -25.90 13.63 6.21
C TYR A 667 -26.07 13.81 7.72
N ILE A 668 -25.06 14.39 8.39
CA ILE A 668 -25.07 14.60 9.83
C ILE A 668 -26.21 15.53 10.24
N THR A 669 -26.42 16.65 9.55
CA THR A 669 -27.50 17.59 9.84
C THR A 669 -28.87 16.94 9.76
N ARG A 670 -29.08 16.04 8.80
CA ARG A 670 -30.34 15.30 8.67
C ARG A 670 -30.49 14.23 9.75
N VAL A 671 -29.48 13.39 9.95
CA VAL A 671 -29.57 12.22 10.84
C VAL A 671 -29.60 12.65 12.32
N PHE A 672 -28.84 13.67 12.68
CA PHE A 672 -28.70 14.14 14.07
C PHE A 672 -29.71 15.25 14.45
N ASN A 673 -30.60 15.62 13.54
CA ASN A 673 -31.64 16.58 13.86
C ASN A 673 -32.62 16.00 14.90
N LYS A 674 -32.89 16.74 15.96
CA LYS A 674 -33.82 16.36 17.04
C LYS A 674 -35.24 16.03 16.53
N ARG A 675 -35.64 16.56 15.36
CA ARG A 675 -36.91 16.30 14.75
C ARG A 675 -36.97 15.08 13.85
N THR A 676 -35.81 14.53 13.48
CA THR A 676 -35.75 13.34 12.61
C THR A 676 -36.21 12.10 13.36
N ARG A 677 -37.01 11.27 12.70
CA ARG A 677 -37.62 10.07 13.22
C ARG A 677 -37.35 8.90 12.27
N ILE A 678 -37.23 7.71 12.84
CA ILE A 678 -37.20 6.47 12.08
C ILE A 678 -38.59 5.86 12.10
N PHE A 679 -39.19 5.76 10.93
CA PHE A 679 -40.49 5.12 10.74
C PHE A 679 -40.28 3.68 10.29
N LYS A 680 -41.02 2.75 10.93
CA LYS A 680 -41.10 1.34 10.50
C LYS A 680 -42.54 1.03 10.19
N PHE A 681 -42.82 0.56 9.00
CA PHE A 681 -44.14 0.16 8.57
C PHE A 681 -44.06 -1.08 7.67
N SER A 682 -45.21 -1.76 7.52
CA SER A 682 -45.37 -2.89 6.63
C SER A 682 -46.10 -2.48 5.37
N ALA A 683 -45.74 -3.04 4.23
CA ALA A 683 -46.43 -2.80 2.97
C ALA A 683 -46.52 -4.10 2.15
N ILE A 684 -47.60 -4.20 1.34
CA ILE A 684 -47.76 -5.29 0.36
C ILE A 684 -47.47 -4.72 -1.02
N LEU A 685 -46.24 -4.89 -1.46
CA LEU A 685 -45.77 -4.30 -2.71
C LEU A 685 -46.19 -5.14 -3.92
N PRO A 686 -46.61 -4.53 -5.03
CA PRO A 686 -46.82 -5.24 -6.29
C PRO A 686 -45.51 -5.74 -6.89
N LEU A 687 -45.59 -6.83 -7.67
CA LEU A 687 -44.43 -7.48 -8.27
C LEU A 687 -43.53 -6.51 -9.07
N LYS A 688 -44.14 -5.57 -9.80
CA LYS A 688 -43.40 -4.54 -10.56
C LYS A 688 -42.52 -3.69 -9.64
N VAL A 689 -43.02 -3.28 -8.47
CA VAL A 689 -42.23 -2.50 -7.51
C VAL A 689 -41.12 -3.37 -6.91
N LEU A 690 -41.45 -4.62 -6.51
CA LEU A 690 -40.47 -5.56 -5.93
C LEU A 690 -39.31 -5.88 -6.88
N LEU A 691 -39.58 -6.10 -8.17
CA LEU A 691 -38.54 -6.41 -9.15
C LEU A 691 -37.63 -5.22 -9.45
N ASN A 692 -38.16 -4.00 -9.33
CA ASN A 692 -37.40 -2.76 -9.56
C ASN A 692 -36.86 -2.15 -8.26
N LEU A 693 -37.01 -2.83 -7.14
CA LEU A 693 -36.48 -2.39 -5.86
C LEU A 693 -34.97 -2.64 -5.85
N THR A 694 -34.22 -1.64 -6.31
CA THR A 694 -32.76 -1.63 -6.32
C THR A 694 -32.22 -1.09 -5.00
N LEU A 695 -30.93 -1.34 -4.73
CA LEU A 695 -30.27 -0.86 -3.49
C LEU A 695 -30.18 0.68 -3.45
N ASP A 696 -30.14 1.33 -4.62
CA ASP A 696 -30.01 2.79 -4.79
C ASP A 696 -31.36 3.53 -4.83
N LEU A 697 -32.36 3.04 -4.12
CA LEU A 697 -33.62 3.75 -3.96
C LEU A 697 -33.42 5.05 -3.17
N SER A 698 -33.59 6.17 -3.85
CA SER A 698 -33.42 7.48 -3.24
C SER A 698 -34.59 7.90 -2.36
N LEU A 699 -35.82 7.52 -2.71
CA LEU A 699 -37.01 7.96 -1.99
C LEU A 699 -38.16 6.95 -2.12
N ILE A 700 -38.60 6.44 -0.98
CA ILE A 700 -39.93 5.84 -0.88
C ILE A 700 -40.87 6.97 -0.48
N HIS A 701 -41.70 7.46 -1.42
CA HIS A 701 -42.66 8.47 -1.11
C HIS A 701 -43.89 7.85 -0.42
N ILE A 702 -44.15 8.30 0.80
CA ILE A 702 -45.36 7.96 1.55
C ILE A 702 -46.03 9.31 1.84
N SER A 703 -47.12 9.60 1.17
CA SER A 703 -47.97 10.76 1.52
C SER A 703 -48.56 10.51 2.91
N GLU A 704 -48.47 11.47 3.82
CA GLU A 704 -49.15 11.38 5.09
C GLU A 704 -50.65 11.16 4.79
N PRO A 705 -51.31 10.16 5.39
CA PRO A 705 -52.73 10.03 5.26
C PRO A 705 -53.35 11.28 5.88
N THR A 706 -53.96 12.11 5.05
CA THR A 706 -54.80 13.22 5.53
C THR A 706 -55.83 12.64 6.49
N ARG A 707 -55.59 12.82 7.80
CA ARG A 707 -56.64 12.54 8.79
C ARG A 707 -57.74 13.59 8.55
N PRO A 708 -58.97 13.16 8.30
CA PRO A 708 -60.09 14.07 8.47
C PRO A 708 -60.15 14.44 9.96
N TYR A 709 -60.08 15.72 10.26
CA TYR A 709 -60.35 16.24 11.58
C TYR A 709 -61.80 15.90 11.98
#